data_852b10c9e2025739feafa9e6587a8c7a
#
_entry.id   852b10c9e2025739feafa9e6587a8c7a
#
_cell.length_a   1.000
_cell.length_b   1.000
_cell.length_c   1.000
_cell.angle_alpha   90.00
_cell.angle_beta   90.00
_cell.angle_gamma   90.00
#
_symmetry.space_group_name_H-M   'P 1'
#
loop_
_entity.id
_entity.type
_entity.pdbx_description
1 polymer ?
#
loop_
_entity_poly.entity_id
_entity_poly.type
_entity_poly.pdbx_seq_one_letter_code
_entity_poly.pdbx_strand_id
1 'polypeptide(L)'
;MHSKVWFLAITAALGSFLIGLDSPAAPTGPIDLKSPDGQVEVSLSLSDGKPEMVMSYRKTPLGRAGLGPEYLQRGYGRYEVLTHTERNVSSSWKPVWGFRSEYPDRYNEQRVELCLQGQTETALTLTLRAYDEGIAVRYELPLETYSLDEIKRERIDFSLPQGTVAWPIDSTEGTYPESPRAVEGLSVAAEWRMPFTLRTPAGVYASILEANTVKWPRSFLKADGKGGLRSVFAVGTKTGREYAVSPWRVVLVAPSAGGLIERAYLVENLNEPCRVPDASEWLRPGLTTSDFERLDNASLLANAREAKKAGVRYLQIDWGWYGTERPWTDKEREGYRLKRPDLKDDEWIANTYADPRRSAKGYVPYHPFWERLIRYGRENVDLDIPALARDLKSMDMGLCLYLHGLVLESSDMDELFALYESWGVAGLKPGFVSWGSQVATDYLRQMADCAARHHLWLDIHDAHIPDGFERTWPNVMIVEGGGGEEGQHPVHQDCALPFARCLAGPFDYTPRFFDKHRTMAHAAAMLLVYPGPTAVLRWTLDKNLSIQGVLEQAPAEFDFVRRLPMNYDETVVPVAEISSKIVVARRKGDTWYVGGLSGGQAQTVSFELGFLSEGKCYSLTLVRDREPVEKRHVRRGDCVSVAMDAGGGFAGVIEE
;
A
#
# COMPACT_ATOMS: atom_id res chain seq x y z
N MET A 1 34.40 -12.11 50.49
CA MET A 1 34.73 -10.67 50.53
C MET A 1 33.44 -9.93 50.17
N HIS A 2 32.81 -9.27 51.15
CA HIS A 2 31.53 -8.56 51.04
C HIS A 2 31.75 -7.15 50.50
N SER A 3 31.00 -6.72 49.53
CA SER A 3 30.82 -5.32 49.21
C SER A 3 29.36 -4.89 49.36
N LYS A 4 29.14 -4.02 50.33
CA LYS A 4 27.85 -3.41 50.69
C LYS A 4 27.48 -2.33 49.70
N VAL A 5 26.27 -2.41 49.14
CA VAL A 5 25.65 -1.29 48.40
C VAL A 5 24.81 -0.49 49.38
N TRP A 6 25.05 0.83 49.40
CA TRP A 6 24.29 1.79 50.21
C TRP A 6 23.07 2.28 49.46
N PHE A 7 21.90 2.12 50.08
CA PHE A 7 20.68 2.81 49.67
C PHE A 7 20.59 4.16 50.38
N LEU A 8 20.55 5.25 49.61
CA LEU A 8 20.17 6.57 50.11
C LEU A 8 18.64 6.70 50.00
N ALA A 9 17.97 6.78 51.15
CA ALA A 9 16.55 7.14 51.23
C ALA A 9 16.42 8.67 51.24
N ILE A 10 15.80 9.23 50.19
CA ILE A 10 15.37 10.64 50.19
C ILE A 10 13.90 10.67 50.56
N THR A 11 13.62 11.10 51.78
CA THR A 11 12.27 11.38 52.26
C THR A 11 11.83 12.76 51.79
N ALA A 12 10.98 12.80 50.74
CA ALA A 12 10.31 14.03 50.35
C ALA A 12 8.93 14.07 51.03
N ALA A 13 8.72 15.12 51.79
CA ALA A 13 7.44 15.43 52.44
C ALA A 13 6.45 15.89 51.37
N LEU A 14 5.45 15.06 51.08
CA LEU A 14 4.29 15.40 50.24
C LEU A 14 3.24 16.09 51.11
N GLY A 15 3.18 17.43 50.96
CA GLY A 15 2.04 18.21 51.42
C GLY A 15 0.82 17.89 50.54
N SER A 16 -0.21 17.24 51.10
CA SER A 16 -1.47 16.97 50.42
C SER A 16 -2.24 18.28 50.19
N PHE A 17 -2.13 18.87 48.99
CA PHE A 17 -3.13 19.79 48.50
C PHE A 17 -4.19 18.98 47.74
N LEU A 18 -5.30 18.68 48.42
CA LEU A 18 -6.54 18.24 47.76
C LEU A 18 -7.14 19.47 47.05
N ILE A 19 -6.76 19.68 45.80
CA ILE A 19 -7.56 20.48 44.88
C ILE A 19 -8.66 19.55 44.41
N GLY A 20 -9.89 19.79 44.85
CA GLY A 20 -11.07 19.15 44.28
C GLY A 20 -11.12 19.50 42.79
N LEU A 21 -10.72 18.56 41.96
CA LEU A 21 -11.02 18.60 40.54
C LEU A 21 -12.50 18.21 40.44
N ASP A 22 -13.37 19.22 40.32
CA ASP A 22 -14.71 19.00 39.80
C ASP A 22 -14.53 18.30 38.44
N SER A 23 -14.95 17.05 38.36
CA SER A 23 -15.07 16.35 37.08
C SER A 23 -16.03 17.17 36.20
N PRO A 24 -15.64 17.62 35.02
CA PRO A 24 -16.56 18.34 34.16
C PRO A 24 -17.80 17.47 33.94
N ALA A 25 -18.96 18.04 34.11
CA ALA A 25 -20.23 17.36 33.86
C ALA A 25 -20.21 16.80 32.45
N ALA A 26 -20.67 15.55 32.28
CA ALA A 26 -20.74 14.89 30.96
C ALA A 26 -21.47 15.83 29.97
N PRO A 27 -20.93 16.03 28.75
CA PRO A 27 -21.54 16.91 27.78
C PRO A 27 -22.92 16.39 27.40
N THR A 28 -23.92 17.24 27.46
CA THR A 28 -25.31 16.93 27.10
C THR A 28 -25.62 17.12 25.61
N GLY A 29 -24.64 17.58 24.82
CA GLY A 29 -24.76 17.87 23.40
C GLY A 29 -23.73 17.16 22.52
N PRO A 30 -23.76 17.40 21.21
CA PRO A 30 -22.74 16.89 20.29
C PRO A 30 -21.32 17.37 20.64
N ILE A 31 -20.33 16.52 20.42
CA ILE A 31 -18.92 16.85 20.56
C ILE A 31 -18.39 17.20 19.17
N ASP A 32 -18.11 18.47 18.96
CA ASP A 32 -17.66 19.01 17.67
C ASP A 32 -16.14 19.01 17.59
N LEU A 33 -15.62 18.73 16.39
CA LEU A 33 -14.21 18.71 16.07
C LEU A 33 -14.01 19.30 14.68
N LYS A 34 -12.99 20.17 14.52
CA LYS A 34 -12.61 20.76 13.22
C LYS A 34 -11.14 20.51 12.93
N SER A 35 -10.80 20.43 11.64
CA SER A 35 -9.41 20.44 11.21
C SER A 35 -8.69 21.76 11.57
N PRO A 36 -7.35 21.80 11.57
CA PRO A 36 -6.59 23.02 11.81
C PRO A 36 -6.96 24.19 10.89
N ASP A 37 -7.28 23.91 9.61
CA ASP A 37 -7.74 24.92 8.63
C ASP A 37 -9.26 25.20 8.72
N GLY A 38 -9.99 24.46 9.54
CA GLY A 38 -11.44 24.57 9.75
C GLY A 38 -12.30 24.10 8.59
N GLN A 39 -11.72 23.45 7.56
CA GLN A 39 -12.50 23.01 6.39
C GLN A 39 -13.15 21.64 6.58
N VAL A 40 -12.55 20.75 7.38
CA VAL A 40 -13.11 19.45 7.76
C VAL A 40 -13.78 19.60 9.12
N GLU A 41 -15.04 19.22 9.22
CA GLU A 41 -15.81 19.28 10.47
C GLU A 41 -16.44 17.91 10.76
N VAL A 42 -16.36 17.49 12.02
CA VAL A 42 -16.97 16.26 12.55
C VAL A 42 -17.74 16.59 13.81
N SER A 43 -18.95 16.06 13.93
CA SER A 43 -19.77 16.17 15.12
C SER A 43 -20.14 14.76 15.60
N LEU A 44 -19.71 14.37 16.79
CA LEU A 44 -20.04 13.10 17.42
C LEU A 44 -21.24 13.27 18.33
N SER A 45 -22.23 12.44 18.18
CA SER A 45 -23.42 12.40 19.06
C SER A 45 -23.83 10.96 19.40
N LEU A 46 -24.69 10.80 20.39
CA LEU A 46 -25.30 9.52 20.73
C LEU A 46 -26.76 9.51 20.26
N SER A 47 -27.02 8.81 19.15
CA SER A 47 -28.38 8.62 18.63
C SER A 47 -28.97 7.33 19.21
N ASP A 48 -29.99 7.44 20.08
CA ASP A 48 -30.54 6.32 20.85
C ASP A 48 -29.44 5.54 21.62
N GLY A 49 -28.52 6.28 22.24
CA GLY A 49 -27.36 5.71 22.96
C GLY A 49 -26.28 5.09 22.06
N LYS A 50 -26.34 5.24 20.73
CA LYS A 50 -25.36 4.69 19.79
C LYS A 50 -24.51 5.80 19.21
N PRO A 51 -23.17 5.67 19.24
CA PRO A 51 -22.31 6.69 18.67
C PRO A 51 -22.54 6.85 17.15
N GLU A 52 -22.69 8.08 16.74
CA GLU A 52 -22.83 8.49 15.32
C GLU A 52 -22.01 9.75 15.09
N MET A 53 -21.21 9.78 14.03
CA MET A 53 -20.51 10.97 13.57
C MET A 53 -21.16 11.54 12.31
N VAL A 54 -21.32 12.86 12.28
CA VAL A 54 -21.74 13.62 11.10
C VAL A 54 -20.51 14.35 10.55
N MET A 55 -20.31 14.29 9.24
CA MET A 55 -19.10 14.78 8.59
C MET A 55 -19.43 15.83 7.53
N SER A 56 -18.61 16.88 7.45
CA SER A 56 -18.68 17.88 6.38
C SER A 56 -17.27 18.33 5.94
N TYR A 57 -17.19 18.79 4.70
CA TYR A 57 -16.00 19.42 4.12
C TYR A 57 -16.41 20.74 3.45
N ARG A 58 -15.77 21.86 3.86
CA ARG A 58 -16.14 23.22 3.39
C ARG A 58 -17.65 23.48 3.52
N LYS A 59 -18.21 23.08 4.67
CA LYS A 59 -19.65 23.15 4.96
C LYS A 59 -20.55 22.29 4.06
N THR A 60 -19.96 21.50 3.16
CA THR A 60 -20.70 20.53 2.33
C THR A 60 -20.85 19.21 3.08
N PRO A 61 -22.04 18.67 3.27
CA PRO A 61 -22.24 17.39 3.91
C PRO A 61 -21.53 16.25 3.15
N LEU A 62 -20.76 15.45 3.88
CA LEU A 62 -20.17 14.20 3.38
C LEU A 62 -21.03 12.98 3.75
N GLY A 63 -21.92 13.14 4.74
CA GLY A 63 -22.75 12.08 5.27
C GLY A 63 -22.54 11.87 6.76
N ARG A 64 -23.00 10.73 7.23
CA ARG A 64 -22.85 10.29 8.62
C ARG A 64 -22.36 8.85 8.68
N ALA A 65 -21.74 8.47 9.80
CA ALA A 65 -21.36 7.11 10.05
C ALA A 65 -21.70 6.70 11.49
N GLY A 66 -22.39 5.57 11.64
CA GLY A 66 -22.56 4.93 12.94
C GLY A 66 -21.25 4.25 13.36
N LEU A 67 -20.92 4.29 14.65
CA LEU A 67 -19.64 3.81 15.19
C LEU A 67 -19.83 2.75 16.27
N GLY A 68 -18.79 1.93 16.50
CA GLY A 68 -18.66 1.00 17.60
C GLY A 68 -18.82 -0.47 17.25
N PRO A 69 -18.56 -1.38 18.21
CA PRO A 69 -18.64 -2.82 17.97
C PRO A 69 -20.09 -3.33 18.02
N GLU A 70 -20.42 -4.27 17.16
CA GLU A 70 -21.61 -5.12 17.28
C GLU A 70 -21.19 -6.46 17.88
N TYR A 71 -21.65 -6.74 19.07
CA TYR A 71 -21.34 -7.98 19.76
C TYR A 71 -22.26 -9.13 19.32
N LEU A 72 -21.73 -10.34 19.32
CA LEU A 72 -22.46 -11.52 18.84
C LEU A 72 -23.72 -11.82 19.67
N GLN A 73 -23.63 -11.71 20.99
CA GLN A 73 -24.71 -12.10 21.90
C GLN A 73 -25.64 -10.95 22.27
N ARG A 74 -25.12 -9.72 22.40
CA ARG A 74 -25.88 -8.56 22.92
C ARG A 74 -26.13 -7.47 21.90
N GLY A 75 -25.63 -7.64 20.67
CA GLY A 75 -25.78 -6.61 19.63
C GLY A 75 -24.99 -5.35 19.94
N TYR A 76 -25.58 -4.18 19.71
CA TYR A 76 -24.97 -2.89 20.02
C TYR A 76 -25.25 -2.48 21.46
N GLY A 77 -24.23 -1.95 22.14
CA GLY A 77 -24.38 -1.29 23.43
C GLY A 77 -25.17 0.03 23.30
N ARG A 78 -25.84 0.42 24.39
CA ARG A 78 -26.32 1.79 24.58
C ARG A 78 -25.33 2.48 25.51
N TYR A 79 -24.80 3.60 25.06
CA TYR A 79 -23.72 4.32 25.72
C TYR A 79 -24.17 5.68 26.24
N GLU A 80 -23.42 6.14 27.22
CA GLU A 80 -23.44 7.51 27.76
C GLU A 80 -22.01 8.04 27.76
N VAL A 81 -21.81 9.34 27.57
CA VAL A 81 -20.49 9.97 27.63
C VAL A 81 -20.05 10.08 29.09
N LEU A 82 -18.92 9.49 29.45
CA LEU A 82 -18.29 9.68 30.76
C LEU A 82 -17.46 10.94 30.79
N THR A 83 -16.53 11.06 29.83
CA THR A 83 -15.63 12.19 29.72
C THR A 83 -15.11 12.32 28.31
N HIS A 84 -14.58 13.48 27.98
CA HIS A 84 -13.81 13.67 26.76
C HIS A 84 -12.64 14.62 26.96
N THR A 85 -11.61 14.47 26.14
CA THR A 85 -10.42 15.33 26.14
C THR A 85 -10.11 15.76 24.73
N GLU A 86 -9.61 16.99 24.59
CA GLU A 86 -9.19 17.58 23.33
C GLU A 86 -7.67 17.72 23.28
N ARG A 87 -7.12 17.49 22.10
CA ARG A 87 -5.69 17.69 21.83
C ARG A 87 -5.50 18.27 20.43
N ASN A 88 -4.62 19.25 20.32
CA ASN A 88 -4.21 19.84 19.05
C ASN A 88 -2.75 19.43 18.78
N VAL A 89 -2.48 18.91 17.60
CA VAL A 89 -1.13 18.47 17.19
C VAL A 89 -0.72 19.20 15.93
N SER A 90 0.49 19.73 15.94
CA SER A 90 1.11 20.36 14.78
C SER A 90 2.57 19.92 14.73
N SER A 91 2.84 18.93 13.93
CA SER A 91 4.16 18.34 13.71
C SER A 91 4.38 18.02 12.24
N SER A 92 5.55 17.54 11.92
CA SER A 92 5.91 16.99 10.62
C SER A 92 6.92 15.85 10.80
N TRP A 93 7.10 15.04 9.76
CA TRP A 93 8.08 13.97 9.75
C TRP A 93 8.68 13.78 8.35
N LYS A 94 9.91 13.26 8.30
CA LYS A 94 10.63 12.99 7.06
C LYS A 94 10.61 11.48 6.78
N PRO A 95 10.16 11.07 5.60
CA PRO A 95 10.19 9.67 5.21
C PRO A 95 11.61 9.21 4.86
N VAL A 96 11.87 7.91 4.95
CA VAL A 96 13.07 7.27 4.40
C VAL A 96 13.07 7.37 2.89
N TRP A 97 11.91 7.14 2.29
CA TRP A 97 11.58 7.40 0.88
C TRP A 97 10.13 7.89 0.80
N GLY A 98 9.77 8.59 -0.24
CA GLY A 98 8.40 9.09 -0.37
C GLY A 98 8.20 10.01 -1.57
N PHE A 99 7.07 10.70 -1.54
CA PHE A 99 6.60 11.59 -2.60
C PHE A 99 6.57 13.06 -2.15
N ARG A 100 7.09 13.31 -0.95
CA ARG A 100 7.37 14.60 -0.33
C ARG A 100 8.65 14.49 0.50
N SER A 101 9.43 15.57 0.58
CA SER A 101 10.61 15.61 1.46
C SER A 101 10.24 15.66 2.95
N GLU A 102 9.03 16.13 3.25
CA GLU A 102 8.49 16.26 4.60
C GLU A 102 6.97 16.20 4.55
N TYR A 103 6.38 15.38 5.41
CA TYR A 103 4.94 15.23 5.55
C TYR A 103 4.44 16.01 6.76
N PRO A 104 3.47 16.93 6.59
CA PRO A 104 2.80 17.56 7.73
C PRO A 104 1.94 16.53 8.46
N ASP A 105 1.97 16.58 9.80
CA ASP A 105 1.12 15.76 10.68
C ASP A 105 0.40 16.72 11.65
N ARG A 106 -0.67 17.34 11.16
CA ARG A 106 -1.42 18.38 11.86
C ARG A 106 -2.89 18.01 11.96
N TYR A 107 -3.38 17.90 13.18
CA TYR A 107 -4.76 17.54 13.45
C TYR A 107 -5.24 18.04 14.78
N ASN A 108 -6.56 18.14 14.91
CA ASN A 108 -7.24 18.25 16.18
C ASN A 108 -7.87 16.89 16.53
N GLU A 109 -7.84 16.51 17.81
CA GLU A 109 -8.27 15.19 18.29
C GLU A 109 -9.25 15.35 19.45
N GLN A 110 -10.30 14.54 19.41
CA GLN A 110 -11.20 14.30 20.55
C GLN A 110 -11.08 12.83 20.96
N ARG A 111 -10.76 12.58 22.24
CA ARG A 111 -10.83 11.26 22.87
C ARG A 111 -12.03 11.25 23.79
N VAL A 112 -12.99 10.37 23.49
CA VAL A 112 -14.29 10.30 24.17
C VAL A 112 -14.42 8.94 24.84
N GLU A 113 -14.55 8.92 26.16
CA GLU A 113 -14.79 7.71 26.95
C GLU A 113 -16.29 7.53 27.17
N LEU A 114 -16.78 6.34 26.86
CA LEU A 114 -18.17 5.97 26.93
C LEU A 114 -18.36 4.82 27.90
N CYS A 115 -19.39 4.92 28.77
CA CYS A 115 -19.87 3.80 29.58
C CYS A 115 -21.15 3.21 28.97
N LEU A 116 -21.50 1.99 29.35
CA LEU A 116 -22.84 1.48 29.07
C LEU A 116 -23.85 2.23 29.94
N GLN A 117 -25.05 2.44 29.40
CA GLN A 117 -26.13 3.18 30.09
C GLN A 117 -26.39 2.66 31.48
N GLY A 118 -26.29 3.56 32.45
CA GLY A 118 -26.44 3.24 33.88
C GLY A 118 -25.22 2.61 34.51
N GLN A 119 -24.06 2.57 33.86
CA GLN A 119 -22.78 2.12 34.40
C GLN A 119 -21.80 3.30 34.52
N THR A 120 -20.73 3.11 35.31
CA THR A 120 -19.71 4.15 35.56
C THR A 120 -18.33 3.77 35.06
N GLU A 121 -18.16 2.56 34.51
CA GLU A 121 -16.88 2.09 33.98
C GLU A 121 -16.80 2.32 32.45
N THR A 122 -15.62 2.67 31.97
CA THR A 122 -15.39 2.85 30.54
C THR A 122 -15.62 1.53 29.80
N ALA A 123 -16.57 1.53 28.88
CA ALA A 123 -16.92 0.38 28.05
C ALA A 123 -16.41 0.50 26.61
N LEU A 124 -16.13 1.72 26.14
CA LEU A 124 -15.66 2.02 24.82
C LEU A 124 -14.96 3.39 24.84
N THR A 125 -13.80 3.49 24.25
CA THR A 125 -13.16 4.78 23.98
C THR A 125 -13.15 5.03 22.47
N LEU A 126 -13.62 6.20 22.05
CA LEU A 126 -13.54 6.67 20.67
C LEU A 126 -12.46 7.75 20.57
N THR A 127 -11.55 7.61 19.63
CA THR A 127 -10.60 8.66 19.25
C THR A 127 -10.93 9.14 17.84
N LEU A 128 -11.27 10.43 17.72
CA LEU A 128 -11.55 11.10 16.45
C LEU A 128 -10.43 12.10 16.17
N ARG A 129 -9.92 12.12 14.94
CA ARG A 129 -8.98 13.11 14.43
C ARG A 129 -9.56 13.81 13.21
N ALA A 130 -9.50 15.12 13.20
CA ALA A 130 -9.80 15.94 12.03
C ALA A 130 -8.49 16.54 11.49
N TYR A 131 -8.08 16.08 10.31
CA TYR A 131 -6.96 16.57 9.53
C TYR A 131 -7.48 17.51 8.43
N ASP A 132 -6.62 18.37 7.87
CA ASP A 132 -6.97 19.15 6.69
C ASP A 132 -7.22 18.26 5.46
N GLU A 133 -6.70 17.03 5.49
CA GLU A 133 -6.82 15.97 4.48
C GLU A 133 -8.04 15.08 4.66
N GLY A 134 -8.63 15.02 5.87
CA GLY A 134 -9.73 14.11 6.14
C GLY A 134 -10.00 13.83 7.60
N ILE A 135 -10.74 12.76 7.84
CA ILE A 135 -11.22 12.33 9.16
C ILE A 135 -10.69 10.92 9.43
N ALA A 136 -10.21 10.70 10.64
CA ALA A 136 -9.86 9.38 11.11
C ALA A 136 -10.54 9.09 12.45
N VAL A 137 -11.09 7.87 12.59
CA VAL A 137 -11.69 7.40 13.84
C VAL A 137 -11.23 5.99 14.15
N ARG A 138 -10.93 5.73 15.40
CA ARG A 138 -10.72 4.38 15.94
C ARG A 138 -11.37 4.25 17.31
N TYR A 139 -11.50 3.03 17.76
CA TYR A 139 -11.99 2.75 19.10
C TYR A 139 -11.08 1.77 19.86
N GLU A 140 -11.13 1.88 21.17
CA GLU A 140 -10.43 1.03 22.10
C GLU A 140 -11.44 0.35 23.03
N LEU A 141 -11.26 -0.95 23.25
CA LEU A 141 -12.08 -1.76 24.13
C LEU A 141 -11.30 -2.09 25.39
N PRO A 142 -11.88 -1.97 26.58
CA PRO A 142 -11.22 -2.39 27.80
C PRO A 142 -11.06 -3.91 27.81
N LEU A 143 -9.81 -4.38 27.96
CA LEU A 143 -9.43 -5.80 27.88
C LEU A 143 -10.09 -6.66 28.98
N GLU A 144 -10.41 -6.05 30.12
CA GLU A 144 -10.95 -6.76 31.28
C GLU A 144 -12.44 -7.08 31.17
N THR A 145 -13.18 -6.33 30.38
CA THR A 145 -14.64 -6.37 30.33
C THR A 145 -15.20 -7.21 29.20
N TYR A 146 -14.45 -7.37 28.08
CA TYR A 146 -14.98 -8.00 26.87
C TYR A 146 -13.94 -8.91 26.20
N SER A 147 -14.34 -10.15 25.92
CA SER A 147 -13.64 -11.00 24.95
C SER A 147 -13.91 -10.45 23.56
N LEU A 148 -12.86 -10.21 22.76
CA LEU A 148 -13.00 -9.81 21.34
C LEU A 148 -13.65 -10.92 20.49
N ASP A 149 -13.68 -12.16 20.98
CA ASP A 149 -14.42 -13.28 20.37
C ASP A 149 -15.92 -13.01 20.24
N GLU A 150 -16.44 -12.02 20.98
CA GLU A 150 -17.83 -11.62 20.97
C GLU A 150 -18.18 -10.54 19.91
N ILE A 151 -17.19 -9.96 19.24
CA ILE A 151 -17.44 -8.95 18.19
C ILE A 151 -17.82 -9.64 16.88
N LYS A 152 -19.06 -9.46 16.47
CA LYS A 152 -19.59 -9.95 15.20
C LYS A 152 -19.11 -9.11 14.01
N ARG A 153 -19.08 -7.79 14.17
CA ARG A 153 -18.57 -6.81 13.20
C ARG A 153 -18.32 -5.45 13.84
N GLU A 154 -17.64 -4.59 13.16
CA GLU A 154 -17.62 -3.16 13.46
C GLU A 154 -18.87 -2.50 12.88
N ARG A 155 -19.47 -1.60 13.63
CA ARG A 155 -20.49 -0.72 13.10
C ARG A 155 -19.81 0.55 12.55
N ILE A 156 -19.31 0.46 11.31
CA ILE A 156 -18.94 1.63 10.52
C ILE A 156 -19.95 1.68 9.37
N ASP A 157 -21.10 2.26 9.66
CA ASP A 157 -22.26 2.28 8.76
C ASP A 157 -22.43 3.68 8.20
N PHE A 158 -21.96 3.90 6.97
CA PHE A 158 -22.05 5.17 6.27
C PHE A 158 -23.45 5.37 5.68
N SER A 159 -24.01 6.56 5.88
CA SER A 159 -25.15 7.08 5.13
C SER A 159 -24.66 8.26 4.31
N LEU A 160 -24.57 8.09 3.00
CA LEU A 160 -24.00 9.06 2.08
C LEU A 160 -25.11 9.99 1.51
N PRO A 161 -24.77 11.21 1.04
CA PRO A 161 -25.71 12.07 0.34
C PRO A 161 -26.30 11.37 -0.89
N GLN A 162 -27.60 11.52 -1.10
CA GLN A 162 -28.31 10.95 -2.25
C GLN A 162 -27.67 11.42 -3.57
N GLY A 163 -27.48 10.49 -4.53
CA GLY A 163 -26.82 10.78 -5.79
C GLY A 163 -25.29 10.75 -5.72
N THR A 164 -24.71 10.27 -4.61
CA THR A 164 -23.28 9.98 -4.53
C THR A 164 -22.93 8.87 -5.51
N VAL A 165 -21.84 9.07 -6.25
CA VAL A 165 -21.30 8.08 -7.19
C VAL A 165 -19.93 7.58 -6.72
N ALA A 166 -19.56 6.34 -7.11
CA ALA A 166 -18.32 5.71 -6.70
C ALA A 166 -17.65 4.92 -7.84
N TRP A 167 -16.37 4.62 -7.69
CA TRP A 167 -15.60 3.69 -8.51
C TRP A 167 -15.32 2.42 -7.70
N PRO A 168 -16.31 1.54 -7.54
CA PRO A 168 -16.22 0.36 -6.68
C PRO A 168 -15.52 -0.80 -7.37
N ILE A 169 -14.85 -1.65 -6.56
CA ILE A 169 -14.27 -2.92 -6.97
C ILE A 169 -14.60 -4.00 -5.92
N ASP A 170 -14.93 -5.21 -6.36
CA ASP A 170 -15.32 -6.34 -5.51
C ASP A 170 -14.27 -7.46 -5.46
N SER A 171 -13.20 -7.33 -6.23
CA SER A 171 -12.05 -8.21 -6.24
C SER A 171 -10.77 -7.40 -6.12
N THR A 172 -9.76 -7.88 -5.39
CA THR A 172 -8.51 -7.15 -5.19
C THR A 172 -7.81 -6.85 -6.51
N GLU A 173 -7.76 -7.83 -7.41
CA GLU A 173 -7.16 -7.71 -8.75
C GLU A 173 -8.22 -7.51 -9.85
N GLY A 174 -9.40 -7.02 -9.49
CA GLY A 174 -10.48 -6.77 -10.44
C GLY A 174 -10.27 -5.50 -11.27
N THR A 175 -11.28 -5.19 -12.09
CA THR A 175 -11.31 -4.00 -12.94
C THR A 175 -12.23 -2.94 -12.37
N TYR A 176 -11.69 -1.73 -12.18
CA TYR A 176 -12.51 -0.56 -11.83
C TYR A 176 -13.43 -0.18 -12.98
N PRO A 177 -14.63 0.35 -12.69
CA PRO A 177 -15.54 0.77 -13.76
C PRO A 177 -14.99 1.98 -14.54
N GLU A 178 -15.21 1.99 -15.84
CA GLU A 178 -14.87 3.13 -16.70
C GLU A 178 -15.64 4.39 -16.32
N SER A 179 -16.90 4.23 -15.93
CA SER A 179 -17.76 5.31 -15.45
C SER A 179 -18.21 5.06 -14.01
N PRO A 180 -18.35 6.11 -13.19
CA PRO A 180 -18.78 5.94 -11.81
C PRO A 180 -20.19 5.36 -11.72
N ARG A 181 -20.44 4.58 -10.67
CA ARG A 181 -21.73 3.95 -10.37
C ARG A 181 -22.41 4.67 -9.21
N ALA A 182 -23.72 4.87 -9.30
CA ALA A 182 -24.51 5.39 -8.19
C ALA A 182 -24.43 4.41 -7.00
N VAL A 183 -24.18 4.92 -5.80
CA VAL A 183 -24.04 4.07 -4.60
C VAL A 183 -25.34 3.34 -4.28
N GLU A 184 -26.50 3.98 -4.54
CA GLU A 184 -27.82 3.37 -4.38
C GLU A 184 -28.05 2.15 -5.28
N GLY A 185 -27.33 2.06 -6.41
CA GLY A 185 -27.43 0.97 -7.38
C GLY A 185 -26.40 -0.14 -7.18
N LEU A 186 -25.56 -0.06 -6.16
CA LEU A 186 -24.56 -1.09 -5.91
C LEU A 186 -25.18 -2.39 -5.41
N SER A 187 -24.60 -3.53 -5.84
CA SER A 187 -25.05 -4.85 -5.40
C SER A 187 -24.89 -5.02 -3.88
N VAL A 188 -25.98 -5.38 -3.23
CA VAL A 188 -26.01 -5.69 -1.78
C VAL A 188 -25.32 -7.04 -1.45
N ALA A 189 -25.09 -7.89 -2.46
CA ALA A 189 -24.40 -9.16 -2.31
C ALA A 189 -22.89 -9.03 -2.42
N ALA A 190 -22.39 -7.98 -3.08
CA ALA A 190 -20.97 -7.77 -3.29
C ALA A 190 -20.27 -7.24 -2.02
N GLU A 191 -19.00 -7.58 -1.90
CA GLU A 191 -18.09 -7.06 -0.88
C GLU A 191 -17.11 -6.09 -1.54
N TRP A 192 -17.38 -4.79 -1.38
CA TRP A 192 -16.60 -3.73 -2.01
C TRP A 192 -15.30 -3.49 -1.26
N ARG A 193 -14.20 -3.45 -2.00
CA ARG A 193 -12.86 -3.25 -1.45
C ARG A 193 -12.62 -1.79 -1.05
N MET A 194 -11.72 -1.59 -0.11
CA MET A 194 -11.11 -0.30 0.22
C MET A 194 -9.68 -0.24 -0.35
N PRO A 195 -9.22 0.92 -0.82
CA PRO A 195 -9.86 2.25 -0.85
C PRO A 195 -11.14 2.29 -1.68
N PHE A 196 -12.20 2.87 -1.12
CA PHE A 196 -13.49 3.03 -1.81
C PHE A 196 -13.69 4.50 -2.17
N THR A 197 -13.36 4.84 -3.41
CA THR A 197 -13.39 6.23 -3.89
C THR A 197 -14.75 6.60 -4.41
N LEU A 198 -15.23 7.79 -4.00
CA LEU A 198 -16.53 8.33 -4.30
C LEU A 198 -16.49 9.83 -4.60
N ARG A 199 -17.56 10.33 -5.22
CA ARG A 199 -17.81 11.76 -5.42
C ARG A 199 -19.25 12.09 -5.01
N THR A 200 -19.38 13.07 -4.12
CA THR A 200 -20.70 13.57 -3.70
C THR A 200 -21.36 14.37 -4.83
N PRO A 201 -22.70 14.58 -4.79
CA PRO A 201 -23.40 15.44 -5.75
C PRO A 201 -22.88 16.88 -5.79
N ALA A 202 -22.33 17.35 -4.69
CA ALA A 202 -21.71 18.69 -4.59
C ALA A 202 -20.28 18.75 -5.18
N GLY A 203 -19.79 17.65 -5.76
CA GLY A 203 -18.48 17.60 -6.42
C GLY A 203 -17.28 17.35 -5.50
N VAL A 204 -17.49 17.11 -4.21
CA VAL A 204 -16.42 16.74 -3.30
C VAL A 204 -16.02 15.27 -3.54
N TYR A 205 -14.73 15.03 -3.68
CA TYR A 205 -14.17 13.69 -3.76
C TYR A 205 -13.80 13.19 -2.36
N ALA A 206 -14.06 11.92 -2.10
CA ALA A 206 -13.66 11.27 -0.88
C ALA A 206 -13.24 9.82 -1.15
N SER A 207 -12.46 9.25 -0.24
CA SER A 207 -12.13 7.82 -0.26
C SER A 207 -12.22 7.26 1.16
N ILE A 208 -12.90 6.12 1.30
CA ILE A 208 -12.99 5.38 2.56
C ILE A 208 -11.86 4.36 2.58
N LEU A 209 -11.03 4.41 3.63
CA LEU A 209 -9.83 3.58 3.79
C LEU A 209 -9.69 3.05 5.21
N GLU A 210 -8.73 2.13 5.38
CA GLU A 210 -8.21 1.69 6.67
C GLU A 210 -6.75 2.14 6.81
N ALA A 211 -6.32 2.41 8.06
CA ALA A 211 -4.92 2.65 8.37
C ALA A 211 -4.52 1.95 9.66
N ASN A 212 -3.25 1.52 9.72
CA ASN A 212 -2.66 0.87 10.89
C ASN A 212 -3.48 -0.35 11.39
N THR A 213 -3.73 -1.29 10.48
CA THR A 213 -4.46 -2.55 10.77
C THR A 213 -3.54 -3.54 11.46
N VAL A 214 -3.39 -3.42 12.77
CA VAL A 214 -2.55 -4.28 13.61
C VAL A 214 -3.41 -5.24 14.41
N LYS A 215 -3.14 -6.55 14.30
CA LYS A 215 -3.87 -7.58 15.05
C LYS A 215 -5.40 -7.42 14.95
N TRP A 216 -5.89 -6.99 13.80
CA TRP A 216 -7.29 -6.75 13.52
C TRP A 216 -7.64 -7.25 12.11
N PRO A 217 -8.83 -7.80 11.87
CA PRO A 217 -9.20 -8.22 10.52
C PRO A 217 -9.38 -7.02 9.60
N ARG A 218 -9.04 -7.20 8.34
CA ARG A 218 -9.40 -6.26 7.29
C ARG A 218 -10.92 -6.22 7.11
N SER A 219 -11.43 -5.10 6.63
CA SER A 219 -12.86 -4.93 6.35
C SER A 219 -13.14 -4.68 4.88
N PHE A 220 -14.36 -5.03 4.49
CA PHE A 220 -15.01 -4.65 3.24
C PHE A 220 -16.20 -3.76 3.51
N LEU A 221 -16.76 -3.20 2.45
CA LEU A 221 -18.00 -2.45 2.50
C LEU A 221 -19.10 -3.21 1.77
N LYS A 222 -20.28 -3.32 2.37
CA LYS A 222 -21.50 -3.83 1.74
C LYS A 222 -22.51 -2.71 1.56
N ALA A 223 -23.06 -2.57 0.35
CA ALA A 223 -24.15 -1.64 0.11
C ALA A 223 -25.45 -2.10 0.79
N ASP A 224 -26.27 -1.17 1.23
CA ASP A 224 -27.59 -1.44 1.80
C ASP A 224 -28.73 -1.31 0.77
N GLY A 225 -28.39 -0.92 -0.47
CA GLY A 225 -29.36 -0.67 -1.55
C GLY A 225 -30.14 0.63 -1.41
N LYS A 226 -29.76 1.51 -0.48
CA LYS A 226 -30.43 2.79 -0.19
C LYS A 226 -29.45 3.97 -0.12
N GLY A 227 -28.21 3.78 -0.58
CA GLY A 227 -27.13 4.78 -0.52
C GLY A 227 -26.28 4.70 0.73
N GLY A 228 -26.47 3.68 1.56
CA GLY A 228 -25.60 3.38 2.69
C GLY A 228 -24.58 2.28 2.41
N LEU A 229 -23.48 2.32 3.15
CA LEU A 229 -22.41 1.33 3.13
C LEU A 229 -22.13 0.88 4.56
N ARG A 230 -22.03 -0.42 4.78
CA ARG A 230 -21.69 -0.98 6.09
C ARG A 230 -20.38 -1.76 6.04
N SER A 231 -19.57 -1.64 7.06
CA SER A 231 -18.36 -2.45 7.21
C SER A 231 -18.69 -3.90 7.53
N VAL A 232 -17.95 -4.84 6.94
CA VAL A 232 -17.97 -6.26 7.27
C VAL A 232 -16.53 -6.79 7.27
N PHE A 233 -16.21 -7.78 8.10
CA PHE A 233 -14.89 -8.37 8.13
C PHE A 233 -14.61 -9.22 6.89
N ALA A 234 -13.38 -9.20 6.42
CA ALA A 234 -12.92 -9.87 5.21
C ALA A 234 -12.98 -11.40 5.32
N VAL A 235 -12.75 -11.95 6.49
CA VAL A 235 -12.77 -13.40 6.75
C VAL A 235 -13.46 -13.65 8.08
N GLY A 236 -14.16 -14.76 8.20
CA GLY A 236 -14.78 -15.20 9.47
C GLY A 236 -13.74 -15.24 10.57
N THR A 237 -13.77 -14.25 11.45
CA THR A 237 -12.68 -13.92 12.34
C THR A 237 -13.03 -14.35 13.74
N LYS A 238 -12.19 -15.21 14.30
CA LYS A 238 -12.15 -15.39 15.76
C LYS A 238 -11.25 -14.29 16.31
N THR A 239 -11.84 -13.37 17.03
CA THR A 239 -11.11 -12.31 17.73
C THR A 239 -10.55 -12.87 19.02
N GLY A 240 -9.27 -12.69 19.29
CA GLY A 240 -8.61 -13.15 20.54
C GLY A 240 -8.52 -12.04 21.58
N ARG A 241 -8.23 -12.40 22.84
CA ARG A 241 -8.14 -11.49 23.99
C ARG A 241 -7.07 -10.39 23.89
N GLU A 242 -6.20 -10.42 22.87
CA GLU A 242 -5.04 -9.53 22.75
C GLU A 242 -5.33 -8.25 21.96
N TYR A 243 -6.56 -8.03 21.51
CA TYR A 243 -6.90 -7.02 20.51
C TYR A 243 -7.87 -6.00 21.10
N ALA A 244 -7.33 -4.90 21.58
CA ALA A 244 -8.11 -3.85 22.23
C ALA A 244 -8.33 -2.62 21.36
N VAL A 245 -7.54 -2.43 20.32
CA VAL A 245 -7.53 -1.19 19.51
C VAL A 245 -7.86 -1.51 18.06
N SER A 246 -8.92 -0.88 17.53
CA SER A 246 -9.26 -1.03 16.12
C SER A 246 -8.27 -0.31 15.21
N PRO A 247 -8.17 -0.67 13.91
CA PRO A 247 -7.57 0.19 12.91
C PRO A 247 -8.23 1.56 12.87
N TRP A 248 -7.54 2.53 12.30
CA TRP A 248 -8.17 3.78 11.93
C TRP A 248 -9.11 3.56 10.74
N ARG A 249 -10.33 4.07 10.84
CA ARG A 249 -11.27 4.21 9.75
C ARG A 249 -11.15 5.63 9.22
N VAL A 250 -10.79 5.73 7.95
CA VAL A 250 -10.37 6.99 7.34
C VAL A 250 -11.37 7.41 6.26
N VAL A 251 -11.73 8.68 6.27
CA VAL A 251 -12.42 9.35 5.17
C VAL A 251 -11.50 10.45 4.66
N LEU A 252 -10.71 10.13 3.65
CA LEU A 252 -9.88 11.09 2.93
C LEU A 252 -10.78 11.99 2.10
N VAL A 253 -10.54 13.32 2.07
CA VAL A 253 -11.38 14.28 1.35
C VAL A 253 -10.56 15.26 0.54
N ALA A 254 -11.07 15.65 -0.63
CA ALA A 254 -10.44 16.64 -1.49
C ALA A 254 -11.45 17.37 -2.38
N PRO A 255 -11.13 18.60 -2.84
CA PRO A 255 -11.98 19.32 -3.79
C PRO A 255 -11.90 18.79 -5.22
N SER A 256 -10.91 17.95 -5.53
CA SER A 256 -10.69 17.32 -6.84
C SER A 256 -10.18 15.91 -6.69
N ALA A 257 -10.25 15.11 -7.76
CA ALA A 257 -9.68 13.76 -7.76
C ALA A 257 -8.16 13.79 -7.52
N GLY A 258 -7.43 14.70 -8.16
CA GLY A 258 -5.97 14.88 -7.97
C GLY A 258 -5.60 15.21 -6.52
N GLY A 259 -6.43 16.00 -5.86
CA GLY A 259 -6.25 16.33 -4.45
C GLY A 259 -6.32 15.12 -3.52
N LEU A 260 -6.98 14.00 -3.90
CA LEU A 260 -6.92 12.76 -3.12
C LEU A 260 -5.49 12.18 -3.11
N ILE A 261 -4.83 12.17 -4.27
CA ILE A 261 -3.45 11.68 -4.39
C ILE A 261 -2.49 12.54 -3.57
N GLU A 262 -2.65 13.87 -3.67
CA GLU A 262 -1.79 14.83 -2.94
C GLU A 262 -1.93 14.74 -1.42
N ARG A 263 -3.04 14.17 -0.93
CA ARG A 263 -3.41 14.05 0.49
C ARG A 263 -3.33 12.62 1.03
N ALA A 264 -2.99 11.63 0.19
CA ALA A 264 -3.01 10.22 0.57
C ALA A 264 -2.06 9.88 1.73
N TYR A 265 -1.04 10.72 1.99
CA TYR A 265 -0.13 10.57 3.13
C TYR A 265 -0.83 10.62 4.50
N LEU A 266 -2.10 11.00 4.57
CA LEU A 266 -2.92 10.86 5.78
C LEU A 266 -2.91 9.43 6.31
N VAL A 267 -2.89 8.43 5.41
CA VAL A 267 -2.84 7.01 5.79
C VAL A 267 -1.53 6.69 6.51
N GLU A 268 -0.41 7.23 6.03
CA GLU A 268 0.90 7.09 6.69
C GLU A 268 0.94 7.82 8.04
N ASN A 269 0.36 9.03 8.15
CA ASN A 269 0.30 9.80 9.39
C ASN A 269 -0.39 9.05 10.55
N LEU A 270 -1.26 8.10 10.25
CA LEU A 270 -1.98 7.29 11.22
C LEU A 270 -1.20 6.05 11.68
N ASN A 271 0.00 5.85 11.18
CA ASN A 271 0.91 4.78 11.57
C ASN A 271 2.03 5.27 12.50
N GLU A 272 2.68 4.34 13.18
CA GLU A 272 3.79 4.63 14.06
C GLU A 272 5.01 5.16 13.28
N PRO A 273 5.89 5.94 13.91
CA PRO A 273 7.16 6.34 13.33
C PRO A 273 8.00 5.13 12.88
N CYS A 274 8.96 5.40 11.99
CA CYS A 274 9.91 4.40 11.49
C CYS A 274 10.61 3.66 12.65
N ARG A 275 10.59 2.34 12.60
CA ARG A 275 11.24 1.43 13.56
C ARG A 275 12.51 0.79 13.02
N VAL A 276 12.83 1.01 11.75
CA VAL A 276 13.98 0.40 11.08
C VAL A 276 15.21 1.28 11.31
N PRO A 277 16.20 0.83 12.09
CA PRO A 277 17.44 1.57 12.26
C PRO A 277 18.18 1.72 10.93
N ASP A 278 18.80 2.88 10.74
CA ASP A 278 19.68 3.16 9.59
C ASP A 278 19.07 2.83 8.22
N ALA A 279 17.72 2.84 8.12
CA ALA A 279 16.98 2.48 6.91
C ALA A 279 17.46 3.26 5.68
N SER A 280 17.78 4.54 5.82
CA SER A 280 18.28 5.39 4.74
C SER A 280 19.68 5.01 4.23
N GLU A 281 20.44 4.19 4.97
CA GLU A 281 21.79 3.77 4.58
C GLU A 281 21.77 2.57 3.64
N TRP A 282 20.80 1.67 3.80
CA TRP A 282 20.73 0.43 3.03
C TRP A 282 19.53 0.33 2.08
N LEU A 283 18.40 0.99 2.38
CA LEU A 283 17.28 1.07 1.45
C LEU A 283 17.59 2.04 0.32
N ARG A 284 17.61 1.52 -0.89
CA ARG A 284 17.94 2.31 -2.08
C ARG A 284 16.78 2.31 -3.06
N PRO A 285 16.02 3.41 -3.20
CA PRO A 285 15.03 3.54 -4.26
C PRO A 285 15.64 3.28 -5.64
N GLY A 286 14.90 2.61 -6.52
CA GLY A 286 15.37 2.32 -7.88
C GLY A 286 14.53 1.27 -8.58
N LEU A 287 14.68 1.14 -9.88
CA LEU A 287 13.91 0.22 -10.70
C LEU A 287 14.33 -1.23 -10.49
N THR A 288 13.39 -2.13 -10.61
CA THR A 288 13.56 -3.58 -10.56
C THR A 288 13.23 -4.18 -11.93
N THR A 289 13.96 -5.17 -12.39
CA THR A 289 13.59 -6.01 -13.55
C THR A 289 13.20 -7.39 -13.07
N SER A 290 12.14 -7.96 -13.63
CA SER A 290 11.71 -9.33 -13.33
C SER A 290 12.04 -10.27 -14.47
N ASP A 291 12.54 -11.47 -14.14
CA ASP A 291 12.77 -12.54 -15.08
C ASP A 291 12.08 -13.83 -14.62
N PHE A 292 11.19 -14.35 -15.47
CA PHE A 292 10.38 -15.53 -15.20
C PHE A 292 10.83 -16.78 -15.96
N GLU A 293 11.66 -16.64 -17.01
CA GLU A 293 11.84 -17.70 -18.00
C GLU A 293 13.24 -18.28 -18.03
N ARG A 294 14.22 -17.57 -17.46
CA ARG A 294 15.63 -17.92 -17.58
C ARG A 294 16.24 -18.08 -16.20
N LEU A 295 16.36 -19.33 -15.78
CA LEU A 295 16.83 -19.66 -14.44
C LEU A 295 18.24 -20.29 -14.48
N ASP A 296 19.17 -19.64 -15.21
CA ASP A 296 20.59 -19.91 -15.14
C ASP A 296 21.38 -18.61 -14.92
N ASN A 297 22.48 -18.68 -14.20
CA ASN A 297 23.26 -17.49 -13.82
C ASN A 297 23.78 -16.71 -15.03
N ALA A 298 24.16 -17.35 -16.11
CA ALA A 298 24.73 -16.68 -17.28
C ALA A 298 23.68 -15.82 -17.99
N SER A 299 22.48 -16.36 -18.22
CA SER A 299 21.35 -15.66 -18.84
C SER A 299 20.85 -14.53 -17.96
N LEU A 300 20.69 -14.76 -16.65
CA LEU A 300 20.27 -13.74 -15.69
C LEU A 300 21.25 -12.57 -15.62
N LEU A 301 22.55 -12.85 -15.60
CA LEU A 301 23.59 -11.81 -15.60
C LEU A 301 23.64 -11.05 -16.94
N ALA A 302 23.42 -11.71 -18.06
CA ALA A 302 23.32 -11.04 -19.36
C ALA A 302 22.14 -10.06 -19.38
N ASN A 303 20.96 -10.49 -18.93
CA ASN A 303 19.77 -9.64 -18.82
C ASN A 303 19.97 -8.48 -17.83
N ALA A 304 20.59 -8.74 -16.67
CA ALA A 304 20.89 -7.71 -15.69
C ALA A 304 21.82 -6.62 -16.25
N ARG A 305 22.84 -6.99 -17.07
CA ARG A 305 23.73 -6.03 -17.72
C ARG A 305 22.99 -5.14 -18.70
N GLU A 306 22.05 -5.68 -19.47
CA GLU A 306 21.21 -4.89 -20.37
C GLU A 306 20.24 -3.99 -19.59
N ALA A 307 19.55 -4.54 -18.58
CA ALA A 307 18.62 -3.78 -17.74
C ALA A 307 19.32 -2.60 -17.01
N LYS A 308 20.57 -2.79 -16.58
CA LYS A 308 21.36 -1.73 -15.96
C LYS A 308 21.56 -0.51 -16.86
N LYS A 309 21.60 -0.69 -18.19
CA LYS A 309 21.68 0.45 -19.15
C LYS A 309 20.43 1.35 -19.08
N ALA A 310 19.31 0.81 -18.63
CA ALA A 310 18.07 1.55 -18.37
C ALA A 310 17.98 2.14 -16.95
N GLY A 311 19.04 2.05 -16.16
CA GLY A 311 19.05 2.54 -14.77
C GLY A 311 18.44 1.56 -13.75
N VAL A 312 18.21 0.32 -14.14
CA VAL A 312 17.68 -0.71 -13.22
C VAL A 312 18.69 -1.04 -12.13
N ARG A 313 18.19 -1.12 -10.90
CA ARG A 313 18.98 -1.37 -9.69
C ARG A 313 18.87 -2.80 -9.18
N TYR A 314 17.72 -3.47 -9.40
CA TYR A 314 17.48 -4.80 -8.85
C TYR A 314 17.08 -5.78 -9.94
N LEU A 315 17.59 -7.01 -9.82
CA LEU A 315 17.09 -8.17 -10.56
C LEU A 315 16.19 -8.98 -9.63
N GLN A 316 14.96 -9.22 -10.03
CA GLN A 316 14.01 -10.07 -9.34
C GLN A 316 13.88 -11.39 -10.08
N ILE A 317 14.09 -12.50 -9.37
CA ILE A 317 13.79 -13.84 -9.85
C ILE A 317 12.44 -14.23 -9.28
N ASP A 318 11.51 -14.52 -10.17
CA ASP A 318 10.16 -14.90 -9.81
C ASP A 318 10.07 -16.39 -9.43
N TRP A 319 8.86 -16.93 -9.28
CA TRP A 319 8.62 -18.29 -8.83
C TRP A 319 9.41 -19.37 -9.61
N GLY A 320 9.60 -20.54 -9.02
CA GLY A 320 10.23 -21.70 -9.67
C GLY A 320 11.75 -21.82 -9.45
N TRP A 321 12.43 -20.82 -8.88
CA TRP A 321 13.87 -20.91 -8.64
C TRP A 321 14.24 -21.93 -7.54
N TYR A 322 13.34 -22.26 -6.65
CA TYR A 322 13.51 -23.23 -5.56
C TYR A 322 12.67 -24.51 -5.73
N GLY A 323 12.00 -24.69 -6.87
CA GLY A 323 11.16 -25.83 -7.19
C GLY A 323 9.68 -25.51 -7.34
N THR A 324 8.83 -26.54 -7.34
CA THR A 324 7.38 -26.36 -7.52
C THR A 324 6.67 -26.05 -6.21
N GLU A 325 5.67 -25.18 -6.29
CA GLU A 325 4.86 -24.72 -5.14
C GLU A 325 3.56 -25.51 -4.97
N ARG A 326 3.23 -26.35 -5.93
CA ARG A 326 2.08 -27.26 -5.92
C ARG A 326 2.48 -28.68 -6.27
N PRO A 327 1.69 -29.69 -5.86
CA PRO A 327 1.92 -31.06 -6.30
C PRO A 327 1.91 -31.13 -7.83
N TRP A 328 2.91 -31.78 -8.39
CA TRP A 328 2.97 -32.02 -9.81
C TRP A 328 1.93 -33.06 -10.23
N THR A 329 1.34 -32.89 -11.38
CA THR A 329 0.56 -33.92 -12.06
C THR A 329 1.50 -35.05 -12.52
N ASP A 330 0.96 -36.23 -12.75
CA ASP A 330 1.75 -37.38 -13.23
C ASP A 330 2.44 -37.08 -14.57
N LYS A 331 1.80 -36.27 -15.43
CA LYS A 331 2.38 -35.82 -16.70
C LYS A 331 3.58 -34.89 -16.51
N GLU A 332 3.52 -34.00 -15.55
CA GLU A 332 4.64 -33.10 -15.21
C GLU A 332 5.80 -33.87 -14.61
N ARG A 333 5.51 -34.83 -13.72
CA ARG A 333 6.52 -35.74 -13.14
C ARG A 333 7.25 -36.54 -14.20
N GLU A 334 6.51 -37.13 -15.13
CA GLU A 334 7.10 -37.88 -16.22
C GLU A 334 7.94 -36.99 -17.15
N GLY A 335 7.44 -35.81 -17.47
CA GLY A 335 8.19 -34.83 -18.25
C GLY A 335 9.51 -34.40 -17.59
N TYR A 336 9.52 -34.29 -16.26
CA TYR A 336 10.73 -33.97 -15.51
C TYR A 336 11.72 -35.16 -15.46
N ARG A 337 11.22 -36.37 -15.22
CA ARG A 337 12.03 -37.59 -15.28
C ARG A 337 12.78 -37.75 -16.61
N LEU A 338 12.11 -37.39 -17.71
CA LEU A 338 12.75 -37.42 -19.03
C LEU A 338 13.88 -36.38 -19.17
N LYS A 339 13.77 -35.25 -18.46
CA LYS A 339 14.80 -34.19 -18.46
C LYS A 339 15.92 -34.47 -17.45
N ARG A 340 15.63 -35.22 -16.42
CA ARG A 340 16.57 -35.49 -15.32
C ARG A 340 16.65 -37.00 -14.99
N PRO A 341 17.10 -37.84 -15.95
CA PRO A 341 17.22 -39.28 -15.77
C PRO A 341 18.31 -39.68 -14.76
N ASP A 342 19.13 -38.74 -14.36
CA ASP A 342 20.20 -38.89 -13.37
C ASP A 342 19.70 -38.94 -11.92
N LEU A 343 18.48 -38.50 -11.65
CA LEU A 343 17.91 -38.48 -10.29
C LEU A 343 17.31 -39.86 -9.92
N LYS A 344 17.60 -40.29 -8.70
CA LYS A 344 16.97 -41.46 -8.11
C LYS A 344 15.53 -41.16 -7.66
N ASP A 345 14.71 -42.19 -7.51
CA ASP A 345 13.29 -42.01 -7.14
C ASP A 345 13.08 -41.29 -5.81
N ASP A 346 13.94 -41.52 -4.81
CA ASP A 346 13.91 -40.82 -3.52
C ASP A 346 14.37 -39.35 -3.63
N GLU A 347 15.37 -39.06 -4.47
CA GLU A 347 15.78 -37.69 -4.79
C GLU A 347 14.71 -36.96 -5.60
N TRP A 348 13.99 -37.68 -6.44
CA TRP A 348 12.84 -37.20 -7.19
C TRP A 348 11.70 -36.73 -6.26
N ILE A 349 11.30 -37.60 -5.32
CA ILE A 349 10.29 -37.31 -4.32
C ILE A 349 10.70 -36.13 -3.44
N ALA A 350 11.99 -36.07 -3.07
CA ALA A 350 12.52 -34.97 -2.29
C ALA A 350 12.54 -33.62 -3.03
N ASN A 351 12.58 -33.61 -4.35
CA ASN A 351 12.58 -32.40 -5.19
C ASN A 351 11.17 -32.06 -5.71
N THR A 352 10.14 -32.82 -5.36
CA THR A 352 8.75 -32.50 -5.69
C THR A 352 8.01 -31.99 -4.46
N TYR A 353 7.11 -31.05 -4.65
CA TYR A 353 6.23 -30.52 -3.61
C TYR A 353 5.28 -31.56 -2.99
N ALA A 354 5.13 -32.71 -3.63
CA ALA A 354 4.24 -33.77 -3.23
C ALA A 354 4.76 -34.62 -2.06
N ASP A 355 5.06 -34.02 -0.93
CA ASP A 355 5.12 -34.77 0.32
C ASP A 355 3.70 -34.98 0.83
N PRO A 356 3.17 -36.23 0.83
CA PRO A 356 1.82 -36.53 1.32
C PRO A 356 1.57 -36.06 2.75
N ARG A 357 2.62 -35.88 3.53
CA ARG A 357 2.56 -35.36 4.90
C ARG A 357 2.15 -33.90 4.95
N ARG A 358 2.35 -33.13 3.88
CA ARG A 358 1.91 -31.75 3.74
C ARG A 358 0.45 -31.63 3.37
N SER A 359 -0.01 -32.46 2.43
CA SER A 359 -1.41 -32.47 1.98
C SER A 359 -2.37 -32.92 3.07
N ALA A 360 -1.93 -33.79 4.00
CA ALA A 360 -2.78 -34.33 5.08
C ALA A 360 -2.96 -33.39 6.27
N LYS A 361 -2.09 -32.36 6.46
CA LYS A 361 -2.10 -31.47 7.65
C LYS A 361 -2.11 -29.98 7.33
N GLY A 362 -2.05 -29.57 6.06
CA GLY A 362 -2.04 -28.17 5.66
C GLY A 362 -0.84 -27.33 6.14
N TYR A 363 0.06 -27.91 6.92
CA TYR A 363 1.20 -27.22 7.50
C TYR A 363 2.31 -28.22 7.87
N VAL A 364 3.51 -28.00 7.38
CA VAL A 364 4.72 -28.72 7.81
C VAL A 364 5.72 -27.69 8.32
N PRO A 365 6.17 -27.79 9.58
CA PRO A 365 7.25 -26.95 10.10
C PRO A 365 8.50 -27.15 9.26
N TYR A 366 9.38 -26.13 9.27
CA TYR A 366 10.68 -26.12 8.60
C TYR A 366 11.31 -27.52 8.56
N HIS A 367 11.52 -28.04 7.36
CA HIS A 367 12.10 -29.36 7.13
C HIS A 367 13.38 -29.21 6.33
N PRO A 368 14.43 -30.02 6.60
CA PRO A 368 15.69 -30.03 5.81
C PRO A 368 15.52 -30.11 4.29
N PHE A 369 14.36 -30.58 3.84
CA PHE A 369 13.93 -30.55 2.45
C PHE A 369 13.82 -29.13 1.87
N TRP A 370 13.22 -28.16 2.61
CA TRP A 370 13.14 -26.78 2.20
C TRP A 370 14.50 -26.10 2.19
N GLU A 371 15.31 -26.37 3.21
CA GLU A 371 16.69 -25.90 3.24
C GLU A 371 17.44 -26.29 1.97
N ARG A 372 17.19 -27.50 1.46
CA ARG A 372 17.81 -28.04 0.27
C ARG A 372 17.29 -27.37 -1.01
N LEU A 373 15.98 -27.13 -1.13
CA LEU A 373 15.36 -26.44 -2.26
C LEU A 373 15.69 -24.94 -2.26
N ILE A 374 15.56 -24.29 -1.12
CA ILE A 374 15.83 -22.87 -0.94
C ILE A 374 17.32 -22.56 -1.12
N ARG A 375 18.19 -23.46 -0.66
CA ARG A 375 19.66 -23.29 -0.71
C ARG A 375 20.24 -23.51 -2.10
N TYR A 376 19.65 -24.36 -2.95
CA TYR A 376 20.30 -24.82 -4.16
C TYR A 376 19.50 -24.66 -5.45
N GLY A 377 18.24 -24.23 -5.40
CA GLY A 377 17.40 -24.07 -6.59
C GLY A 377 17.41 -25.31 -7.49
N ARG A 378 17.21 -26.50 -6.93
CA ARG A 378 17.66 -27.77 -7.54
C ARG A 378 16.91 -28.24 -8.79
N GLU A 379 15.82 -27.59 -9.16
CA GLU A 379 15.24 -27.84 -10.48
C GLU A 379 16.07 -27.19 -11.60
N ASN A 380 16.88 -26.19 -11.24
CA ASN A 380 17.81 -25.50 -12.13
C ASN A 380 19.24 -25.71 -11.63
N VAL A 381 19.90 -26.76 -12.10
CA VAL A 381 21.28 -27.11 -11.75
C VAL A 381 22.28 -25.99 -12.04
N ASP A 382 21.93 -25.09 -12.96
CA ASP A 382 22.80 -23.99 -13.39
C ASP A 382 22.56 -22.68 -12.58
N LEU A 383 21.69 -22.72 -11.56
CA LEU A 383 21.37 -21.56 -10.72
C LEU A 383 22.11 -21.65 -9.37
N ASP A 384 23.08 -20.76 -9.20
CA ASP A 384 23.83 -20.54 -7.96
C ASP A 384 23.50 -19.15 -7.42
N ILE A 385 22.56 -19.08 -6.46
CA ILE A 385 22.04 -17.82 -5.89
C ILE A 385 23.15 -17.02 -5.20
N PRO A 386 24.02 -17.59 -4.33
CA PRO A 386 25.12 -16.84 -3.72
C PRO A 386 26.09 -16.26 -4.75
N ALA A 387 26.41 -17.01 -5.80
CA ALA A 387 27.27 -16.50 -6.88
C ALA A 387 26.58 -15.38 -7.65
N LEU A 388 25.30 -15.56 -8.02
CA LEU A 388 24.54 -14.56 -8.72
C LEU A 388 24.42 -13.25 -7.92
N ALA A 389 24.10 -13.32 -6.63
CA ALA A 389 24.00 -12.15 -5.74
C ALA A 389 25.35 -11.41 -5.66
N ARG A 390 26.45 -12.13 -5.53
CA ARG A 390 27.80 -11.57 -5.52
C ARG A 390 28.15 -10.86 -6.84
N ASP A 391 27.82 -11.49 -7.97
CA ASP A 391 28.11 -10.92 -9.30
C ASP A 391 27.25 -9.68 -9.57
N LEU A 392 25.96 -9.69 -9.20
CA LEU A 392 25.07 -8.52 -9.26
C LEU A 392 25.59 -7.36 -8.39
N LYS A 393 26.04 -7.67 -7.16
CA LYS A 393 26.63 -6.67 -6.25
C LYS A 393 27.88 -6.02 -6.86
N SER A 394 28.70 -6.78 -7.59
CA SER A 394 29.87 -6.25 -8.30
C SER A 394 29.51 -5.23 -9.40
N MET A 395 28.27 -5.31 -9.88
CA MET A 395 27.68 -4.37 -10.85
C MET A 395 26.84 -3.27 -10.19
N ASP A 396 26.90 -3.09 -8.87
CA ASP A 396 26.00 -2.19 -8.11
C ASP A 396 24.53 -2.49 -8.37
N MET A 397 24.16 -3.76 -8.38
CA MET A 397 22.79 -4.25 -8.46
C MET A 397 22.50 -5.20 -7.30
N GLY A 398 21.24 -5.25 -6.87
CA GLY A 398 20.76 -6.16 -5.84
C GLY A 398 19.93 -7.30 -6.43
N LEU A 399 19.89 -8.44 -5.74
CA LEU A 399 19.05 -9.58 -6.06
C LEU A 399 17.80 -9.56 -5.20
N CYS A 400 16.62 -9.72 -5.80
CA CYS A 400 15.34 -9.96 -5.14
C CYS A 400 14.85 -11.37 -5.47
N LEU A 401 14.36 -12.11 -4.46
CA LEU A 401 13.91 -13.48 -4.63
C LEU A 401 12.42 -13.60 -4.29
N TYR A 402 11.65 -14.23 -5.19
CA TYR A 402 10.28 -14.63 -4.90
C TYR A 402 10.24 -15.74 -3.84
N LEU A 403 9.25 -15.66 -2.94
CA LEU A 403 8.96 -16.70 -1.95
C LEU A 403 7.44 -16.89 -1.82
N HIS A 404 7.00 -18.13 -1.99
CA HIS A 404 5.60 -18.46 -1.74
C HIS A 404 5.26 -18.42 -0.24
N GLY A 405 4.07 -17.95 0.11
CA GLY A 405 3.57 -17.89 1.50
C GLY A 405 3.69 -19.20 2.26
N LEU A 406 3.48 -20.34 1.60
CA LEU A 406 3.67 -21.67 2.23
C LEU A 406 5.11 -21.92 2.69
N VAL A 407 6.11 -21.41 1.96
CA VAL A 407 7.53 -21.52 2.36
C VAL A 407 7.75 -20.67 3.60
N LEU A 408 7.28 -19.44 3.58
CA LEU A 408 7.40 -18.50 4.70
C LEU A 408 6.70 -19.02 5.97
N GLU A 409 5.45 -19.46 5.83
CA GLU A 409 4.65 -19.96 6.95
C GLU A 409 5.15 -21.30 7.53
N SER A 410 5.92 -22.08 6.75
CA SER A 410 6.47 -23.37 7.18
C SER A 410 7.95 -23.31 7.64
N SER A 411 8.58 -22.15 7.61
CA SER A 411 9.98 -21.94 7.96
C SER A 411 10.12 -21.12 9.24
N ASP A 412 11.26 -21.25 9.93
CA ASP A 412 11.68 -20.21 10.85
C ASP A 412 12.14 -19.00 10.01
N MET A 413 11.37 -17.91 10.14
CA MET A 413 11.54 -16.73 9.30
C MET A 413 12.89 -16.04 9.55
N ASP A 414 13.34 -16.02 10.80
CA ASP A 414 14.60 -15.38 11.18
C ASP A 414 15.80 -16.14 10.62
N GLU A 415 15.81 -17.49 10.76
CA GLU A 415 16.86 -18.34 10.18
C GLU A 415 16.87 -18.25 8.64
N LEU A 416 15.69 -18.21 8.02
CA LEU A 416 15.56 -18.11 6.57
C LEU A 416 16.09 -16.77 6.04
N PHE A 417 15.74 -15.66 6.69
CA PHE A 417 16.16 -14.33 6.26
C PHE A 417 17.64 -14.10 6.55
N ALA A 418 18.16 -14.61 7.67
CA ALA A 418 19.60 -14.63 7.94
C ALA A 418 20.38 -15.38 6.85
N LEU A 419 19.86 -16.49 6.36
CA LEU A 419 20.46 -17.23 5.24
C LEU A 419 20.54 -16.38 3.98
N TYR A 420 19.44 -15.69 3.60
CA TYR A 420 19.40 -14.84 2.41
C TYR A 420 20.31 -13.62 2.54
N GLU A 421 20.34 -12.98 3.71
CA GLU A 421 21.32 -11.92 4.00
C GLU A 421 22.76 -12.42 3.80
N SER A 422 23.08 -13.62 4.31
CA SER A 422 24.41 -14.25 4.15
C SER A 422 24.79 -14.50 2.69
N TRP A 423 23.81 -14.70 1.81
CA TRP A 423 24.02 -14.83 0.37
C TRP A 423 24.16 -13.48 -0.35
N GLY A 424 23.85 -12.37 0.33
CA GLY A 424 23.88 -11.03 -0.25
C GLY A 424 22.61 -10.68 -1.05
N VAL A 425 21.51 -11.37 -0.77
CA VAL A 425 20.18 -11.01 -1.30
C VAL A 425 19.77 -9.64 -0.75
N ALA A 426 19.19 -8.79 -1.58
CA ALA A 426 18.81 -7.43 -1.22
C ALA A 426 17.31 -7.30 -0.88
N GLY A 427 16.46 -8.17 -1.41
CA GLY A 427 15.02 -8.10 -1.18
C GLY A 427 14.31 -9.42 -1.45
N LEU A 428 13.05 -9.46 -1.03
CA LEU A 428 12.18 -10.62 -1.20
C LEU A 428 10.83 -10.17 -1.80
N LYS A 429 10.26 -11.05 -2.66
CA LYS A 429 8.91 -10.94 -3.17
C LYS A 429 8.04 -12.05 -2.55
N PRO A 430 7.43 -11.82 -1.37
CA PRO A 430 6.46 -12.75 -0.80
C PRO A 430 5.17 -12.76 -1.62
N GLY A 431 4.84 -13.92 -2.22
CA GLY A 431 3.59 -14.14 -2.93
C GLY A 431 2.70 -15.17 -2.21
N PHE A 432 1.39 -15.16 -2.46
CA PHE A 432 0.39 -16.01 -1.85
C PHE A 432 0.43 -16.03 -0.31
N VAL A 433 0.78 -14.90 0.28
CA VAL A 433 0.78 -14.74 1.74
C VAL A 433 -0.66 -14.62 2.23
N SER A 434 -0.97 -15.27 3.35
CA SER A 434 -2.28 -15.15 3.99
C SER A 434 -2.62 -13.69 4.28
N TRP A 435 -3.86 -13.28 4.02
CA TRP A 435 -4.29 -11.90 4.20
C TRP A 435 -5.68 -11.79 4.84
N GLY A 436 -6.03 -10.60 5.33
CA GLY A 436 -7.38 -10.23 5.78
C GLY A 436 -7.76 -10.67 7.18
N SER A 437 -7.21 -11.77 7.70
CA SER A 437 -7.44 -12.19 9.09
C SER A 437 -6.53 -11.43 10.07
N GLN A 438 -6.84 -11.49 11.36
CA GLN A 438 -6.02 -10.91 12.41
C GLN A 438 -4.61 -11.50 12.44
N VAL A 439 -4.51 -12.83 12.31
CA VAL A 439 -3.23 -13.53 12.27
C VAL A 439 -2.41 -13.08 11.07
N ALA A 440 -3.04 -12.92 9.91
CA ALA A 440 -2.37 -12.48 8.70
C ALA A 440 -1.86 -11.03 8.81
N THR A 441 -2.65 -10.11 9.38
CA THR A 441 -2.21 -8.72 9.57
C THR A 441 -1.07 -8.59 10.57
N ASP A 442 -1.03 -9.43 11.61
CA ASP A 442 0.10 -9.49 12.54
C ASP A 442 1.34 -10.13 11.88
N TYR A 443 1.16 -11.23 11.15
CA TYR A 443 2.23 -11.92 10.44
C TYR A 443 2.97 -11.03 9.43
N LEU A 444 2.23 -10.23 8.67
CA LEU A 444 2.84 -9.28 7.72
C LEU A 444 3.76 -8.27 8.41
N ARG A 445 3.39 -7.81 9.61
CA ARG A 445 4.24 -6.89 10.39
C ARG A 445 5.46 -7.59 10.99
N GLN A 446 5.28 -8.81 11.46
CA GLN A 446 6.41 -9.64 11.92
C GLN A 446 7.39 -9.92 10.76
N MET A 447 6.86 -10.17 9.56
CA MET A 447 7.68 -10.37 8.37
C MET A 447 8.45 -9.10 7.98
N ALA A 448 7.79 -7.93 8.01
CA ALA A 448 8.44 -6.65 7.71
C ALA A 448 9.56 -6.33 8.73
N ASP A 449 9.31 -6.58 10.01
CA ASP A 449 10.28 -6.40 11.09
C ASP A 449 11.47 -7.35 10.97
N CYS A 450 11.20 -8.63 10.72
CA CYS A 450 12.24 -9.64 10.51
C CYS A 450 13.08 -9.32 9.29
N ALA A 451 12.46 -8.98 8.16
CA ALA A 451 13.17 -8.59 6.94
C ALA A 451 14.06 -7.34 7.17
N ALA A 452 13.56 -6.36 7.92
CA ALA A 452 14.35 -5.17 8.28
C ALA A 452 15.61 -5.51 9.08
N ARG A 453 15.53 -6.44 10.05
CA ARG A 453 16.70 -6.90 10.84
C ARG A 453 17.78 -7.56 9.98
N HIS A 454 17.39 -8.14 8.86
CA HIS A 454 18.26 -8.80 7.90
C HIS A 454 18.55 -7.96 6.63
N HIS A 455 18.29 -6.65 6.67
CA HIS A 455 18.50 -5.71 5.57
C HIS A 455 17.85 -6.13 4.24
N LEU A 456 16.65 -6.75 4.33
CA LEU A 456 15.88 -7.19 3.18
C LEU A 456 14.68 -6.25 2.95
N TRP A 457 14.57 -5.70 1.74
CA TRP A 457 13.34 -5.01 1.35
C TRP A 457 12.29 -5.99 0.82
N LEU A 458 11.03 -5.60 0.85
CA LEU A 458 9.89 -6.44 0.50
C LEU A 458 9.08 -5.85 -0.65
N ASP A 459 8.67 -6.75 -1.55
CA ASP A 459 7.64 -6.59 -2.57
C ASP A 459 6.50 -7.57 -2.23
N ILE A 460 5.47 -7.11 -1.52
CA ILE A 460 4.39 -8.00 -1.05
C ILE A 460 3.34 -8.16 -2.14
N HIS A 461 3.14 -9.38 -2.61
CA HIS A 461 2.26 -9.70 -3.73
C HIS A 461 0.86 -10.18 -3.31
N ASP A 462 -0.01 -10.37 -4.31
CA ASP A 462 -1.39 -10.84 -4.27
C ASP A 462 -2.36 -9.89 -3.54
N ALA A 463 -3.20 -10.43 -2.68
CA ALA A 463 -4.37 -9.73 -2.16
C ALA A 463 -4.10 -8.68 -1.06
N HIS A 464 -2.85 -8.46 -0.66
CA HIS A 464 -2.53 -7.48 0.37
C HIS A 464 -2.63 -6.05 -0.16
N ILE A 465 -3.36 -5.19 0.57
CA ILE A 465 -3.45 -3.76 0.30
C ILE A 465 -2.74 -3.02 1.43
N PRO A 466 -1.83 -2.06 1.16
CA PRO A 466 -1.18 -1.26 2.20
C PRO A 466 -2.18 -0.50 3.08
N ASP A 467 -1.72 -0.05 4.22
CA ASP A 467 -2.49 0.74 5.19
C ASP A 467 -1.61 1.80 5.89
N GLY A 468 -0.53 2.21 5.22
CA GLY A 468 0.45 3.18 5.70
C GLY A 468 1.53 2.57 6.59
N PHE A 469 1.58 1.24 6.77
CA PHE A 469 2.56 0.61 7.65
C PHE A 469 4.00 0.72 7.12
N GLU A 470 4.18 1.08 5.87
CA GLU A 470 5.46 1.43 5.25
C GLU A 470 6.13 2.67 5.89
N ARG A 471 5.37 3.55 6.57
CA ARG A 471 5.97 4.57 7.45
C ARG A 471 6.77 3.94 8.57
N THR A 472 6.26 2.86 9.17
CA THR A 472 6.89 2.16 10.29
C THR A 472 7.98 1.21 9.83
N TRP A 473 7.74 0.52 8.70
CA TRP A 473 8.67 -0.41 8.06
C TRP A 473 8.93 0.00 6.60
N PRO A 474 9.79 1.01 6.35
CA PRO A 474 10.08 1.49 5.00
C PRO A 474 10.80 0.47 4.10
N ASN A 475 11.22 -0.66 4.65
CA ASN A 475 11.68 -1.81 3.87
C ASN A 475 10.55 -2.54 3.13
N VAL A 476 9.27 -2.28 3.40
CA VAL A 476 8.16 -2.63 2.52
C VAL A 476 8.11 -1.57 1.42
N MET A 477 8.84 -1.81 0.34
CA MET A 477 9.04 -0.82 -0.71
C MET A 477 7.90 -0.78 -1.71
N ILE A 478 7.28 -1.94 -1.99
CA ILE A 478 6.22 -2.03 -2.98
C ILE A 478 5.24 -3.15 -2.60
N VAL A 479 4.01 -3.04 -3.05
CA VAL A 479 2.92 -3.98 -2.75
C VAL A 479 2.01 -4.10 -3.96
N GLU A 480 1.63 -5.31 -4.38
CA GLU A 480 0.67 -5.49 -5.47
C GLU A 480 -0.76 -5.08 -5.05
N GLY A 481 -1.54 -5.96 -4.52
CA GLY A 481 -2.89 -5.71 -4.01
C GLY A 481 -3.80 -4.94 -4.96
N GLY A 482 -3.70 -5.17 -6.26
CA GLY A 482 -4.47 -4.48 -7.29
C GLY A 482 -4.29 -5.12 -8.66
N GLY A 483 -5.24 -4.89 -9.57
CA GLY A 483 -5.19 -5.40 -10.93
C GLY A 483 -4.11 -4.71 -11.76
N GLY A 484 -2.90 -5.26 -11.73
CA GLY A 484 -1.74 -4.83 -12.50
C GLY A 484 -1.73 -5.40 -13.94
N GLU A 485 -0.54 -5.44 -14.53
CA GLU A 485 -0.34 -5.85 -15.91
C GLU A 485 -0.73 -7.30 -16.18
N GLU A 486 -0.53 -8.20 -15.21
CA GLU A 486 -0.86 -9.65 -15.34
C GLU A 486 -2.33 -9.90 -15.66
N GLY A 487 -3.24 -9.10 -15.13
CA GLY A 487 -4.68 -9.20 -15.36
C GLY A 487 -5.14 -8.78 -16.75
N GLN A 488 -4.28 -8.20 -17.59
CA GLN A 488 -4.60 -7.69 -18.93
C GLN A 488 -5.84 -6.78 -18.93
N HIS A 489 -5.93 -5.90 -17.93
CA HIS A 489 -7.08 -5.00 -17.76
C HIS A 489 -7.20 -3.98 -18.89
N PRO A 490 -8.43 -3.49 -19.16
CA PRO A 490 -8.65 -2.37 -20.08
C PRO A 490 -7.83 -1.13 -19.67
N VAL A 491 -7.40 -0.33 -20.62
CA VAL A 491 -6.50 0.81 -20.38
C VAL A 491 -7.07 1.87 -19.43
N HIS A 492 -8.40 2.03 -19.36
CA HIS A 492 -9.01 2.96 -18.40
C HIS A 492 -8.68 2.60 -16.93
N GLN A 493 -8.33 1.34 -16.66
CA GLN A 493 -7.84 0.86 -15.36
C GLN A 493 -6.61 1.66 -14.91
N ASP A 494 -5.71 1.96 -15.84
CA ASP A 494 -4.46 2.68 -15.55
C ASP A 494 -4.72 4.11 -15.04
N CYS A 495 -5.84 4.69 -15.47
CA CYS A 495 -6.31 6.00 -15.01
C CYS A 495 -7.30 5.92 -13.83
N ALA A 496 -7.68 4.72 -13.37
CA ALA A 496 -8.50 4.52 -12.17
C ALA A 496 -7.64 4.23 -10.93
N LEU A 497 -6.64 3.38 -11.07
CA LEU A 497 -5.76 2.90 -9.99
C LEU A 497 -5.13 4.02 -9.14
N PRO A 498 -4.63 5.14 -9.72
CA PRO A 498 -4.05 6.23 -8.93
C PRO A 498 -5.02 6.86 -7.92
N PHE A 499 -6.30 6.88 -8.23
CA PHE A 499 -7.36 7.50 -7.42
C PHE A 499 -8.10 6.49 -6.54
N ALA A 500 -7.70 5.23 -6.55
CA ALA A 500 -8.32 4.15 -5.80
C ALA A 500 -7.22 3.36 -5.07
N ARG A 501 -6.76 2.22 -5.61
CA ARG A 501 -5.75 1.35 -4.98
C ARG A 501 -4.52 2.11 -4.46
N CYS A 502 -4.01 3.05 -5.25
CA CYS A 502 -2.78 3.78 -4.92
C CYS A 502 -2.93 4.80 -3.79
N LEU A 503 -4.16 5.14 -3.37
CA LEU A 503 -4.39 5.98 -2.19
C LEU A 503 -4.01 5.26 -0.88
N ALA A 504 -3.91 3.94 -0.91
CA ALA A 504 -3.51 3.14 0.24
C ALA A 504 -1.98 3.06 0.44
N GLY A 505 -1.18 3.31 -0.59
CA GLY A 505 0.28 3.23 -0.53
C GLY A 505 0.93 2.70 -1.82
N PRO A 506 2.20 2.29 -1.77
CA PRO A 506 3.00 1.88 -2.92
C PRO A 506 2.35 0.73 -3.70
N PHE A 507 2.55 0.73 -5.04
CA PHE A 507 1.85 -0.18 -5.94
C PHE A 507 2.78 -0.82 -6.97
N ASP A 508 2.86 -2.17 -6.96
CA ASP A 508 3.49 -2.93 -8.02
C ASP A 508 2.49 -3.22 -9.14
N TYR A 509 2.61 -2.48 -10.24
CA TYR A 509 1.83 -2.68 -11.45
C TYR A 509 2.51 -3.61 -12.45
N THR A 510 3.84 -3.72 -12.41
CA THR A 510 4.68 -4.40 -13.42
C THR A 510 4.48 -3.90 -14.86
N PRO A 511 4.67 -2.57 -15.15
CA PRO A 511 4.42 -2.04 -16.49
C PRO A 511 5.30 -2.71 -17.56
N ARG A 512 4.70 -2.89 -18.75
CA ARG A 512 5.31 -3.52 -19.90
C ARG A 512 5.49 -2.51 -21.03
N PHE A 513 6.67 -2.45 -21.63
CA PHE A 513 6.97 -1.50 -22.69
C PHE A 513 6.42 -1.90 -24.06
N PHE A 514 6.33 -3.19 -24.37
CA PHE A 514 5.72 -3.68 -25.61
C PHE A 514 4.38 -4.33 -25.31
N ASP A 515 3.34 -3.52 -25.32
CA ASP A 515 1.95 -3.91 -25.10
C ASP A 515 1.11 -3.59 -26.34
N LYS A 516 0.00 -4.31 -26.55
CA LYS A 516 -0.92 -4.10 -27.68
C LYS A 516 -1.77 -2.84 -27.55
N HIS A 517 -2.01 -2.44 -26.30
CA HIS A 517 -3.01 -1.44 -25.94
C HIS A 517 -2.42 -0.19 -25.32
N ARG A 518 -1.13 -0.22 -25.01
CA ARG A 518 -0.40 0.88 -24.35
C ARG A 518 0.82 1.27 -25.18
N THR A 519 1.05 2.56 -25.30
CA THR A 519 2.25 3.06 -25.97
C THR A 519 3.47 2.98 -25.03
N MET A 520 4.67 3.11 -25.59
CA MET A 520 5.90 3.14 -24.79
C MET A 520 5.97 4.38 -23.90
N ALA A 521 5.47 5.52 -24.38
CA ALA A 521 5.38 6.73 -23.59
C ALA A 521 4.39 6.57 -22.41
N HIS A 522 3.28 5.84 -22.60
CA HIS A 522 2.37 5.47 -21.53
C HIS A 522 3.07 4.61 -20.47
N ALA A 523 3.77 3.54 -20.89
CA ALA A 523 4.50 2.66 -19.95
C ALA A 523 5.58 3.42 -19.17
N ALA A 524 6.32 4.32 -19.83
CA ALA A 524 7.31 5.17 -19.17
C ALA A 524 6.65 6.13 -18.14
N ALA A 525 5.51 6.71 -18.48
CA ALA A 525 4.77 7.60 -17.59
C ALA A 525 4.20 6.87 -16.37
N MET A 526 3.79 5.60 -16.50
CA MET A 526 3.29 4.77 -15.38
C MET A 526 4.31 4.68 -14.24
N LEU A 527 5.61 4.61 -14.54
CA LEU A 527 6.69 4.58 -13.54
C LEU A 527 6.77 5.86 -12.69
N LEU A 528 6.21 6.95 -13.17
CA LEU A 528 6.10 8.21 -12.42
C LEU A 528 4.73 8.33 -11.75
N VAL A 529 3.67 7.89 -12.40
CA VAL A 529 2.29 8.07 -11.93
C VAL A 529 2.01 7.19 -10.72
N TYR A 530 2.40 5.91 -10.75
CA TYR A 530 2.18 5.02 -9.63
C TYR A 530 3.15 5.29 -8.47
N PRO A 531 2.69 5.18 -7.22
CA PRO A 531 3.55 5.37 -6.06
C PRO A 531 4.41 4.13 -5.80
N GLY A 532 5.70 4.35 -5.50
CA GLY A 532 6.64 3.32 -5.07
C GLY A 532 8.07 3.83 -5.13
N PRO A 533 8.94 3.46 -4.17
CA PRO A 533 10.38 3.70 -4.25
C PRO A 533 11.09 2.73 -5.20
N THR A 534 10.36 1.72 -5.66
CA THR A 534 10.74 0.82 -6.75
C THR A 534 9.54 0.60 -7.68
N ALA A 535 9.79 0.13 -8.88
CA ALA A 535 8.79 -0.37 -9.81
C ALA A 535 9.39 -1.53 -10.59
N VAL A 536 8.64 -2.61 -10.74
CA VAL A 536 9.09 -3.81 -11.44
C VAL A 536 8.80 -3.70 -12.92
N LEU A 537 9.83 -3.72 -13.75
CA LEU A 537 9.71 -3.62 -15.20
C LEU A 537 9.54 -5.00 -15.82
N ARG A 538 8.53 -5.14 -16.65
CA ARG A 538 8.37 -6.24 -17.59
C ARG A 538 8.64 -5.74 -19.01
N TRP A 539 9.70 -6.19 -19.65
CA TRP A 539 10.15 -5.64 -20.91
C TRP A 539 9.21 -5.93 -22.08
N THR A 540 8.89 -7.21 -22.27
CA THR A 540 8.04 -7.66 -23.39
C THR A 540 7.54 -9.09 -23.14
N LEU A 541 6.41 -9.45 -23.78
CA LEU A 541 5.97 -10.85 -23.94
C LEU A 541 6.51 -11.50 -25.21
N ASP A 542 7.09 -10.71 -26.12
CA ASP A 542 7.71 -11.26 -27.32
C ASP A 542 9.05 -11.92 -26.96
N LYS A 543 9.08 -13.23 -26.95
CA LYS A 543 10.27 -14.05 -26.66
C LYS A 543 11.42 -13.84 -27.64
N ASN A 544 11.15 -13.24 -28.80
CA ASN A 544 12.17 -12.93 -29.80
C ASN A 544 12.81 -11.55 -29.58
N LEU A 545 12.25 -10.74 -28.69
CA LEU A 545 12.76 -9.39 -28.39
C LEU A 545 13.54 -9.39 -27.08
N SER A 546 14.84 -9.14 -27.16
CA SER A 546 15.72 -8.99 -26.00
C SER A 546 15.50 -7.64 -25.29
N ILE A 547 15.99 -7.50 -24.06
CA ILE A 547 16.04 -6.21 -23.34
C ILE A 547 16.77 -5.17 -24.19
N GLN A 548 17.90 -5.52 -24.81
CA GLN A 548 18.63 -4.63 -25.71
C GLN A 548 17.72 -4.15 -26.88
N GLY A 549 16.98 -5.06 -27.50
CA GLY A 549 16.07 -4.72 -28.59
C GLY A 549 14.95 -3.78 -28.17
N VAL A 550 14.45 -3.93 -26.92
CA VAL A 550 13.49 -2.99 -26.32
C VAL A 550 14.11 -1.60 -26.15
N LEU A 551 15.32 -1.51 -25.61
CA LEU A 551 16.04 -0.25 -25.40
C LEU A 551 16.34 0.48 -26.71
N GLU A 552 16.67 -0.26 -27.77
CA GLU A 552 16.96 0.28 -29.11
C GLU A 552 15.72 0.84 -29.80
N GLN A 553 14.53 0.29 -29.49
CA GLN A 553 13.26 0.73 -30.09
C GLN A 553 12.59 1.89 -29.33
N ALA A 554 12.97 2.13 -28.07
CA ALA A 554 12.39 3.17 -27.21
C ALA A 554 13.46 4.06 -26.54
N PRO A 555 14.44 4.61 -27.30
CA PRO A 555 15.58 5.30 -26.70
C PRO A 555 15.18 6.57 -25.92
N ALA A 556 14.15 7.28 -26.35
CA ALA A 556 13.69 8.50 -25.71
C ALA A 556 12.97 8.22 -24.40
N GLU A 557 12.13 7.20 -24.37
CA GLU A 557 11.42 6.73 -23.17
C GLU A 557 12.43 6.25 -22.13
N PHE A 558 13.45 5.49 -22.54
CA PHE A 558 14.48 5.04 -21.62
C PHE A 558 15.48 6.12 -21.19
N ASP A 559 15.63 7.21 -21.97
CA ASP A 559 16.30 8.42 -21.49
C ASP A 559 15.55 9.06 -20.32
N PHE A 560 14.22 9.06 -20.37
CA PHE A 560 13.39 9.49 -19.24
C PHE A 560 13.47 8.51 -18.08
N VAL A 561 13.25 7.20 -18.32
CA VAL A 561 13.17 6.14 -17.30
C VAL A 561 14.44 6.10 -16.44
N ARG A 562 15.63 6.14 -17.07
CA ARG A 562 16.91 6.09 -16.34
C ARG A 562 17.17 7.29 -15.43
N ARG A 563 16.41 8.39 -15.59
CA ARG A 563 16.52 9.61 -14.81
C ARG A 563 15.57 9.63 -13.61
N LEU A 564 14.63 8.69 -13.52
CA LEU A 564 13.67 8.65 -12.42
C LEU A 564 14.37 8.34 -11.09
N PRO A 565 14.26 9.22 -10.09
CA PRO A 565 14.93 9.03 -8.81
C PRO A 565 14.21 8.05 -7.89
N MET A 566 12.96 7.69 -8.19
CA MET A 566 12.05 6.84 -7.42
C MET A 566 11.84 7.29 -5.96
N ASN A 567 12.23 8.51 -5.64
CA ASN A 567 12.05 9.19 -4.35
C ASN A 567 11.99 10.70 -4.59
N TYR A 568 10.92 11.35 -4.17
CA TYR A 568 10.58 12.70 -4.60
C TYR A 568 10.39 13.65 -3.41
N ASP A 569 10.58 14.95 -3.68
CA ASP A 569 10.46 16.02 -2.68
C ASP A 569 9.08 16.68 -2.69
N GLU A 570 8.35 16.54 -3.81
CA GLU A 570 7.04 17.16 -4.01
C GLU A 570 6.26 16.43 -5.08
N THR A 571 4.93 16.33 -4.92
CA THR A 571 3.98 15.78 -5.90
C THR A 571 2.83 16.75 -6.12
N VAL A 572 2.51 17.01 -7.38
CA VAL A 572 1.36 17.81 -7.85
C VAL A 572 0.61 17.04 -8.92
N VAL A 573 -0.71 17.12 -8.93
CA VAL A 573 -1.58 16.44 -9.91
C VAL A 573 -2.39 17.47 -10.71
N PRO A 574 -1.81 18.05 -11.77
CA PRO A 574 -2.44 19.14 -12.53
C PRO A 574 -3.72 18.73 -13.26
N VAL A 575 -3.81 17.46 -13.70
CA VAL A 575 -4.99 16.93 -14.42
C VAL A 575 -5.40 15.62 -13.79
N ALA A 576 -6.69 15.48 -13.48
CA ALA A 576 -7.24 14.29 -12.84
C ALA A 576 -8.71 14.06 -13.24
N GLU A 577 -8.95 12.97 -13.97
CA GLU A 577 -10.28 12.48 -14.30
C GLU A 577 -10.26 10.95 -14.21
N ILE A 578 -10.89 10.42 -13.17
CA ILE A 578 -10.82 8.99 -12.83
C ILE A 578 -11.29 8.14 -14.02
N SER A 579 -10.54 7.09 -14.35
CA SER A 579 -10.73 6.18 -15.50
C SER A 579 -10.50 6.82 -16.88
N SER A 580 -10.26 8.13 -16.97
CA SER A 580 -10.12 8.84 -18.25
C SER A 580 -8.68 9.31 -18.49
N LYS A 581 -8.12 10.11 -17.60
CA LYS A 581 -6.79 10.70 -17.74
C LYS A 581 -6.21 11.17 -16.41
N ILE A 582 -4.88 11.24 -16.39
CA ILE A 582 -4.13 11.79 -15.26
C ILE A 582 -2.84 12.44 -15.77
N VAL A 583 -2.43 13.54 -15.15
CA VAL A 583 -1.09 14.11 -15.25
C VAL A 583 -0.53 14.27 -13.84
N VAL A 584 0.66 13.74 -13.62
CA VAL A 584 1.40 13.87 -12.35
C VAL A 584 2.71 14.58 -12.63
N ALA A 585 3.05 15.53 -11.77
CA ALA A 585 4.35 16.18 -11.73
C ALA A 585 5.02 15.91 -10.37
N ARG A 586 6.27 15.43 -10.39
CA ARG A 586 7.05 15.14 -9.19
C ARG A 586 8.41 15.81 -9.27
N ARG A 587 8.85 16.41 -8.16
CA ARG A 587 10.13 17.12 -8.08
C ARG A 587 11.16 16.34 -7.27
N LYS A 588 12.41 16.36 -7.74
CA LYS A 588 13.58 15.97 -6.97
C LYS A 588 14.69 17.01 -7.13
N GLY A 589 15.08 17.64 -6.04
CA GLY A 589 15.97 18.79 -6.12
C GLY A 589 15.35 19.91 -6.95
N ASP A 590 16.05 20.34 -7.98
CA ASP A 590 15.58 21.37 -8.93
C ASP A 590 14.91 20.80 -10.19
N THR A 591 14.85 19.48 -10.33
CA THR A 591 14.29 18.79 -11.51
C THR A 591 12.85 18.34 -11.26
N TRP A 592 11.96 18.68 -12.18
CA TRP A 592 10.61 18.15 -12.23
C TRP A 592 10.49 17.04 -13.30
N TYR A 593 9.78 15.99 -12.94
CA TYR A 593 9.39 14.89 -13.80
C TYR A 593 7.89 14.96 -14.00
N VAL A 594 7.41 14.93 -15.24
CA VAL A 594 5.99 15.03 -15.58
C VAL A 594 5.60 13.81 -16.40
N GLY A 595 4.51 13.15 -16.01
CA GLY A 595 3.97 12.00 -16.73
C GLY A 595 2.46 12.10 -16.87
N GLY A 596 1.94 11.75 -18.03
CA GLY A 596 0.52 11.74 -18.33
C GLY A 596 0.07 10.41 -18.94
N LEU A 597 -1.11 9.93 -18.52
CA LEU A 597 -1.75 8.73 -19.03
C LEU A 597 -3.11 9.08 -19.64
N SER A 598 -3.46 8.45 -20.76
CA SER A 598 -4.78 8.43 -21.36
C SER A 598 -5.41 7.06 -21.21
N GLY A 599 -6.69 7.00 -20.86
CA GLY A 599 -7.49 5.79 -20.84
C GLY A 599 -7.83 5.28 -22.25
N GLY A 600 -9.03 4.69 -22.40
CA GLY A 600 -9.45 4.02 -23.63
C GLY A 600 -9.73 4.94 -24.83
N GLN A 601 -9.57 6.26 -24.71
CA GLN A 601 -9.88 7.21 -25.79
C GLN A 601 -8.73 8.16 -26.06
N ALA A 602 -8.51 8.51 -27.34
CA ALA A 602 -7.57 9.55 -27.72
C ALA A 602 -8.08 10.91 -27.23
N GLN A 603 -7.20 11.72 -26.63
CA GLN A 603 -7.56 13.00 -26.07
C GLN A 603 -6.37 13.95 -25.93
N THR A 604 -6.66 15.24 -25.82
CA THR A 604 -5.65 16.24 -25.50
C THR A 604 -5.79 16.67 -24.04
N VAL A 605 -4.67 16.71 -23.34
CA VAL A 605 -4.58 17.32 -22.00
C VAL A 605 -3.89 18.66 -22.09
N SER A 606 -4.36 19.62 -21.30
CA SER A 606 -3.72 20.93 -21.14
C SER A 606 -3.60 21.25 -19.66
N PHE A 607 -2.44 21.71 -19.23
CA PHE A 607 -2.18 22.06 -17.84
C PHE A 607 -1.16 23.19 -17.73
N GLU A 608 -1.31 23.99 -16.69
CA GLU A 608 -0.41 25.07 -16.38
C GLU A 608 0.77 24.60 -15.52
N LEU A 609 1.95 25.15 -15.80
CA LEU A 609 3.17 24.89 -15.02
C LEU A 609 3.23 25.77 -13.75
N GLY A 610 2.10 25.89 -13.03
CA GLY A 610 1.98 26.70 -11.83
C GLY A 610 2.86 26.23 -10.65
N PHE A 611 3.37 25.02 -10.70
CA PHE A 611 4.27 24.44 -9.70
C PHE A 611 5.75 24.84 -9.87
N LEU A 612 6.14 25.46 -11.00
CA LEU A 612 7.49 25.97 -11.20
C LEU A 612 7.76 27.22 -10.35
N SER A 613 9.03 27.48 -10.04
CA SER A 613 9.43 28.66 -9.30
C SER A 613 9.27 29.94 -10.14
N GLU A 614 8.86 31.00 -9.50
CA GLU A 614 8.69 32.30 -10.16
C GLU A 614 10.04 32.90 -10.60
N GLY A 615 10.05 33.56 -11.75
CA GLY A 615 11.23 34.25 -12.29
C GLY A 615 12.28 33.36 -12.95
N LYS A 616 12.17 32.04 -12.85
CA LYS A 616 13.09 31.08 -13.46
C LYS A 616 12.65 30.66 -14.88
N CYS A 617 13.63 30.29 -15.70
CA CYS A 617 13.41 29.71 -17.02
C CYS A 617 13.93 28.28 -17.01
N TYR A 618 13.13 27.35 -17.49
CA TYR A 618 13.42 25.91 -17.49
C TYR A 618 13.47 25.37 -18.92
N SER A 619 14.20 24.29 -19.11
CA SER A 619 14.18 23.47 -20.32
C SER A 619 13.20 22.30 -20.10
N LEU A 620 12.14 22.23 -20.89
CA LEU A 620 11.25 21.08 -20.97
C LEU A 620 11.72 20.15 -22.08
N THR A 621 11.97 18.87 -21.74
CA THR A 621 12.12 17.78 -22.71
C THR A 621 10.91 16.87 -22.57
N LEU A 622 10.16 16.65 -23.66
CA LEU A 622 8.90 15.90 -23.67
C LEU A 622 8.96 14.75 -24.66
N VAL A 623 8.71 13.54 -24.19
CA VAL A 623 8.53 12.31 -24.98
C VAL A 623 7.04 12.04 -25.09
N ARG A 624 6.55 11.82 -26.30
CA ARG A 624 5.12 11.67 -26.63
C ARG A 624 4.88 10.46 -27.52
N ASP A 625 3.62 10.03 -27.59
CA ASP A 625 3.22 8.98 -28.51
C ASP A 625 3.58 9.33 -29.96
N ARG A 626 4.37 8.44 -30.61
CA ARG A 626 4.70 8.49 -32.07
C ARG A 626 5.21 9.83 -32.57
N GLU A 627 5.54 10.76 -31.71
CA GLU A 627 5.99 12.10 -32.04
C GLU A 627 7.48 12.27 -31.73
N PRO A 628 8.21 13.11 -32.47
CA PRO A 628 9.57 13.44 -32.11
C PRO A 628 9.66 14.04 -30.69
N VAL A 629 10.79 13.84 -30.05
CA VAL A 629 11.08 14.48 -28.75
C VAL A 629 11.02 15.99 -28.89
N GLU A 630 10.15 16.61 -28.10
CA GLU A 630 10.03 18.07 -28.10
C GLU A 630 10.99 18.65 -27.04
N LYS A 631 11.69 19.73 -27.41
CA LYS A 631 12.49 20.52 -26.46
C LYS A 631 12.14 21.98 -26.60
N ARG A 632 11.80 22.64 -25.48
CA ARG A 632 11.50 24.07 -25.44
C ARG A 632 11.76 24.68 -24.07
N HIS A 633 11.92 25.99 -24.04
CA HIS A 633 11.94 26.73 -22.78
C HIS A 633 10.54 26.98 -22.26
N VAL A 634 10.39 26.88 -20.95
CA VAL A 634 9.13 27.10 -20.23
C VAL A 634 9.36 27.87 -18.94
N ARG A 635 8.30 28.52 -18.47
CA ARG A 635 8.27 29.29 -17.20
C ARG A 635 7.01 28.95 -16.42
N ARG A 636 6.98 29.39 -15.16
CA ARG A 636 5.78 29.32 -14.36
C ARG A 636 4.62 30.03 -15.07
N GLY A 637 3.46 29.37 -15.08
CA GLY A 637 2.25 29.86 -15.74
C GLY A 637 2.14 29.52 -17.25
N ASP A 638 3.20 29.01 -17.87
CA ASP A 638 3.06 28.49 -19.25
C ASP A 638 2.14 27.27 -19.27
N CYS A 639 1.38 27.16 -20.36
CA CYS A 639 0.50 26.02 -20.59
C CYS A 639 1.21 24.98 -21.46
N VAL A 640 1.15 23.72 -21.03
CA VAL A 640 1.58 22.55 -21.82
C VAL A 640 0.34 21.84 -22.32
N SER A 641 0.26 21.62 -23.63
CA SER A 641 -0.82 20.87 -24.26
C SER A 641 -0.25 19.66 -24.99
N VAL A 642 -0.77 18.48 -24.69
CA VAL A 642 -0.28 17.20 -25.24
C VAL A 642 -1.45 16.38 -25.77
N ALA A 643 -1.39 16.00 -27.03
CA ALA A 643 -2.28 15.00 -27.59
C ALA A 643 -1.78 13.60 -27.22
N MET A 644 -2.67 12.74 -26.78
CA MET A 644 -2.39 11.35 -26.43
C MET A 644 -3.33 10.42 -27.19
N ASP A 645 -2.81 9.31 -27.70
CA ASP A 645 -3.61 8.24 -28.30
C ASP A 645 -4.52 7.57 -27.26
N ALA A 646 -5.43 6.70 -27.69
CA ALA A 646 -6.09 5.75 -26.82
C ALA A 646 -5.04 4.79 -26.25
N GLY A 647 -4.94 4.70 -24.90
CA GLY A 647 -3.83 3.98 -24.26
C GLY A 647 -2.48 4.65 -24.45
N GLY A 648 -2.48 5.90 -24.82
CA GLY A 648 -1.30 6.73 -25.01
C GLY A 648 -0.89 7.47 -23.75
N GLY A 649 0.26 8.12 -23.83
CA GLY A 649 0.79 8.91 -22.73
C GLY A 649 1.94 9.83 -23.16
N PHE A 650 2.50 10.49 -22.16
CA PHE A 650 3.72 11.25 -22.33
C PHE A 650 4.56 11.25 -21.07
N ALA A 651 5.84 11.44 -21.24
CA ALA A 651 6.80 11.59 -20.15
C ALA A 651 7.71 12.80 -20.43
N GLY A 652 8.08 13.54 -19.40
CA GLY A 652 8.89 14.73 -19.58
C GLY A 652 9.73 15.09 -18.37
N VAL A 653 10.79 15.85 -18.65
CA VAL A 653 11.69 16.39 -17.63
C VAL A 653 11.78 17.89 -17.81
N ILE A 654 11.68 18.62 -16.69
CA ILE A 654 11.79 20.08 -16.63
C ILE A 654 12.97 20.43 -15.73
N GLU A 655 13.97 21.04 -16.30
CA GLU A 655 15.25 21.38 -15.63
C GLU A 655 15.56 22.87 -15.80
N GLU A 656 16.21 23.45 -14.78
CA GLU A 656 16.67 24.84 -14.78
C GLU A 656 17.82 25.05 -15.78
#